data_b1aa5ba4a08dc232b7e034bc85d7f209
#
_entry.id   b1aa5ba4a08dc232b7e034bc85d7f209
#
_cell.length_a   1.000
_cell.length_b   1.000
_cell.length_c   1.000
_cell.angle_alpha   90.00
_cell.angle_beta   90.00
_cell.angle_gamma   90.00
#
_symmetry.space_group_name_H-M   'P 1'
#
loop_
_entity.id
_entity.type
_entity.pdbx_description
1 polymer ?
#
loop_
_entity_poly.entity_id
_entity_poly.type
_entity_poly.pdbx_seq_one_letter_code
_entity_poly.pdbx_strand_id
1 'polypeptide(L)'
;MSFLSQPDPNWCIVEKEFDIKKNRHYESVFSLGTGFMTTRASIEEGFENDDQSFEYVRYMDNTTLEKAHESKSRWGTFIPVIQAEHPTLRTGIVNLPYYLGLVVRVDGEKLDLEACQLAHYQRWLDLKSGTLYRHLVWETKESKLVEIMWRRYMNLDERFACVQDVRLKANQNVEVVIESFIDNNVRTNGYDKFLQASVGAEENLIFSNVETNLGNHILTASKCFFDRDFVNTVEMDDRRVVSTSVLQMEGEAWLQVHKVSFTASDMYFAKDTLLSAVQAVIQSHPIEQSEISFARHFELWQALWKKADIQIVAEDSHGYNSQLAIRAALFHILKAKGRDERALLCPKGATTEMYFGSVFWDYEIFMLPFFIYNFPELARTAPTFRYNGLESARKLAKCYGYRGAKYPWQSDRFGNETCVPWQYADHQVHISASVVVGLWHYVCATGDIDFLFDFGVEMIIETARYWVERVDKLPGKPGYHILGVMGPDEYKPITNNNAYTNFVARFNLELAAQVVEIMKVEDPEKFEQLSKKLSFSDDENEKFRQIASGIALPKDDVDHIVWQCDDFDTIFAEVDIDGLWEDRTRLFGSYLSQERRYRSKVIKQADVLAMIGVFPSSFTKQEKAASFKYYEPYTIHDSSNSMTHRQMVAANLGWKELAYESWLRAIDIDFGSFPRSSEGLHYANIGGMWQQVVMGFGGFISALNSDRLVFSPCLPEQIQLIKFPLQWKGQSLWVTVKTDSLLIENCSSEPVDVTAGSQTYVVPGGQKVEAEY
;
A
#
# COMPACT_ATOMS: atom_id res chain seq x y z
N MET A 1 -16.89 7.19 26.51
CA MET A 1 -15.40 7.37 26.42
C MET A 1 -15.09 8.85 26.58
N SER A 2 -13.86 9.22 27.01
CA SER A 2 -13.42 10.63 26.92
C SER A 2 -13.44 11.07 25.45
N PHE A 3 -13.82 12.31 25.17
CA PHE A 3 -13.84 12.84 23.79
C PHE A 3 -12.44 12.75 23.13
N LEU A 4 -11.42 13.10 23.88
CA LEU A 4 -10.02 12.88 23.45
C LEU A 4 -9.46 11.66 24.18
N SER A 5 -8.81 10.77 23.45
CA SER A 5 -7.95 9.74 24.03
C SER A 5 -6.60 10.36 24.38
N GLN A 6 -5.99 9.92 25.50
CA GLN A 6 -4.58 10.27 25.75
C GLN A 6 -3.70 9.47 24.76
N PRO A 7 -2.71 10.11 24.12
CA PRO A 7 -1.82 9.42 23.19
C PRO A 7 -1.01 8.32 23.88
N ASP A 8 -1.24 7.06 23.46
CA ASP A 8 -0.43 5.90 23.87
C ASP A 8 0.79 5.80 22.94
N PRO A 9 2.03 5.77 23.45
CA PRO A 9 3.24 5.75 22.62
C PRO A 9 3.36 4.52 21.73
N ASN A 10 2.63 3.44 22.01
CA ASN A 10 2.62 2.22 21.20
C ASN A 10 1.45 2.15 20.21
N TRP A 11 0.55 3.14 20.24
CA TRP A 11 -0.64 3.18 19.39
C TRP A 11 -0.86 4.52 18.69
N CYS A 12 -0.14 5.57 19.06
CA CYS A 12 -0.37 6.91 18.54
C CYS A 12 0.86 7.49 17.86
N ILE A 13 0.70 7.93 16.61
CA ILE A 13 1.67 8.79 15.95
C ILE A 13 1.31 10.22 16.32
N VAL A 14 2.26 11.00 16.86
CA VAL A 14 1.99 12.30 17.46
C VAL A 14 2.79 13.42 16.79
N GLU A 15 2.09 14.46 16.34
CA GLU A 15 2.65 15.77 16.00
C GLU A 15 2.49 16.70 17.20
N LYS A 16 3.61 17.07 17.82
CA LYS A 16 3.63 17.87 19.07
C LYS A 16 3.61 19.36 18.83
N GLU A 17 4.07 19.80 17.67
CA GLU A 17 4.18 21.19 17.25
C GLU A 17 3.79 21.29 15.78
N PHE A 18 3.06 22.35 15.40
CA PHE A 18 2.72 22.59 14.01
C PHE A 18 3.94 23.13 13.27
N ASP A 19 4.33 22.45 12.19
CA ASP A 19 5.35 22.88 11.24
C ASP A 19 4.81 22.72 9.82
N ILE A 20 4.58 23.87 9.15
CA ILE A 20 4.04 23.90 7.79
C ILE A 20 4.89 23.10 6.81
N LYS A 21 6.21 23.03 7.00
CA LYS A 21 7.13 22.27 6.15
C LYS A 21 6.93 20.74 6.27
N LYS A 22 6.37 20.29 7.38
CA LYS A 22 6.05 18.88 7.64
C LYS A 22 4.59 18.55 7.39
N ASN A 23 3.74 19.53 7.12
CA ASN A 23 2.29 19.32 7.00
C ASN A 23 1.94 18.23 5.97
N ARG A 24 2.53 18.29 4.77
CA ARG A 24 2.27 17.30 3.71
C ARG A 24 2.69 15.88 4.08
N HIS A 25 3.74 15.71 4.89
CA HIS A 25 4.12 14.42 5.48
C HIS A 25 3.02 13.94 6.42
N TYR A 26 2.59 14.77 7.37
CA TYR A 26 1.53 14.40 8.31
C TYR A 26 0.18 14.16 7.61
N GLU A 27 -0.14 14.86 6.53
CA GLU A 27 -1.31 14.54 5.71
C GLU A 27 -1.31 13.11 5.16
N SER A 28 -0.15 12.59 4.83
CA SER A 28 0.01 11.19 4.38
C SER A 28 -0.06 10.21 5.54
N VAL A 29 0.73 10.44 6.59
CA VAL A 29 0.86 9.53 7.74
C VAL A 29 -0.42 9.49 8.57
N PHE A 30 -1.16 10.59 8.65
CA PHE A 30 -2.45 10.67 9.34
C PHE A 30 -3.65 10.36 8.45
N SER A 31 -3.43 9.95 7.20
CA SER A 31 -4.52 9.62 6.28
C SER A 31 -5.40 8.49 6.81
N LEU A 32 -6.70 8.60 6.56
CA LEU A 32 -7.73 7.69 7.04
C LEU A 32 -8.38 6.93 5.88
N GLY A 33 -9.02 5.81 6.16
CA GLY A 33 -9.71 5.04 5.12
C GLY A 33 -10.55 3.89 5.67
N THR A 34 -11.38 3.33 4.79
CA THR A 34 -12.32 2.25 5.09
C THR A 34 -12.06 0.97 4.28
N GLY A 35 -10.98 0.95 3.48
CA GLY A 35 -10.74 -0.08 2.48
C GLY A 35 -11.46 0.17 1.14
N PHE A 36 -12.38 1.12 1.08
CA PHE A 36 -13.13 1.52 -0.12
C PHE A 36 -12.85 2.98 -0.51
N MET A 37 -12.71 3.85 0.45
CA MET A 37 -12.38 5.26 0.28
C MET A 37 -11.25 5.62 1.25
N THR A 38 -10.32 6.44 0.79
CA THR A 38 -9.21 6.96 1.58
C THR A 38 -9.16 8.48 1.43
N THR A 39 -8.88 9.19 2.53
CA THR A 39 -8.67 10.63 2.52
C THR A 39 -7.37 11.01 3.23
N ARG A 40 -6.65 11.99 2.68
CA ARG A 40 -5.49 12.60 3.33
C ARG A 40 -5.94 13.44 4.54
N ALA A 41 -5.01 13.63 5.46
CA ALA A 41 -5.30 14.35 6.70
C ALA A 41 -5.03 15.86 6.58
N SER A 42 -5.56 16.49 5.54
CA SER A 42 -5.46 17.94 5.38
C SER A 42 -6.05 18.66 6.59
N ILE A 43 -5.46 19.82 6.94
CA ILE A 43 -5.97 20.72 7.98
C ILE A 43 -7.31 21.29 7.50
N GLU A 44 -8.30 21.27 8.36
CA GLU A 44 -9.69 21.60 8.02
C GLU A 44 -9.90 23.07 7.64
N GLU A 45 -9.18 23.99 8.30
CA GLU A 45 -9.23 25.42 8.06
C GLU A 45 -8.56 25.85 6.74
N GLY A 46 -7.69 24.97 6.20
CA GLY A 46 -6.83 25.29 5.05
C GLY A 46 -5.79 26.36 5.37
N PHE A 47 -5.07 26.81 4.36
CA PHE A 47 -4.02 27.84 4.46
C PHE A 47 -4.30 28.98 3.48
N GLU A 48 -3.92 30.20 3.85
CA GLU A 48 -4.00 31.34 2.92
C GLU A 48 -3.01 31.16 1.76
N ASN A 49 -3.48 31.52 0.56
CA ASN A 49 -2.70 31.47 -0.68
C ASN A 49 -2.15 30.06 -1.01
N ASP A 50 -2.83 29.00 -0.57
CA ASP A 50 -2.50 27.64 -0.94
C ASP A 50 -3.23 27.26 -2.24
N ASP A 51 -2.46 26.98 -3.30
CA ASP A 51 -3.00 26.65 -4.62
C ASP A 51 -3.13 25.15 -4.81
N GLN A 52 -4.38 24.64 -4.85
CA GLN A 52 -4.70 23.25 -5.11
C GLN A 52 -4.74 22.92 -6.61
N SER A 53 -4.62 23.91 -7.49
CA SER A 53 -4.53 23.73 -8.95
C SER A 53 -3.15 23.27 -9.43
N PHE A 54 -2.30 22.86 -8.51
CA PHE A 54 -0.92 22.47 -8.72
C PHE A 54 -0.71 21.63 -9.99
N GLU A 55 0.12 22.12 -10.89
CA GLU A 55 0.58 21.37 -12.04
C GLU A 55 1.66 20.36 -11.61
N TYR A 56 1.43 19.09 -11.90
CA TYR A 56 2.46 18.05 -11.74
C TYR A 56 3.61 18.36 -12.69
N VAL A 57 4.67 18.97 -12.16
CA VAL A 57 5.89 19.22 -12.93
C VAL A 57 6.58 17.86 -13.13
N ARG A 58 6.68 17.44 -14.37
CA ARG A 58 7.40 16.23 -14.74
C ARG A 58 8.86 16.36 -14.34
N TYR A 59 9.43 15.27 -13.89
CA TYR A 59 10.84 15.07 -13.59
C TYR A 59 11.74 15.31 -14.81
N MET A 60 11.90 16.56 -15.23
CA MET A 60 12.78 16.87 -16.37
C MET A 60 14.14 17.37 -15.93
N ASP A 61 14.26 17.98 -14.76
CA ASP A 61 15.51 18.32 -14.10
C ASP A 61 15.36 18.48 -12.58
N ASN A 62 16.46 18.39 -11.84
CA ASN A 62 16.47 18.50 -10.39
C ASN A 62 16.14 19.90 -9.85
N THR A 63 16.27 20.93 -10.68
CA THR A 63 16.00 22.32 -10.27
C THR A 63 14.51 22.65 -10.31
N THR A 64 13.76 21.96 -11.16
CA THR A 64 12.32 22.12 -11.30
C THR A 64 11.55 21.48 -10.14
N LEU A 65 12.08 20.38 -9.58
CA LEU A 65 11.50 19.69 -8.41
C LEU A 65 11.45 20.56 -7.15
N GLU A 66 12.45 21.39 -6.91
CA GLU A 66 12.49 22.28 -5.73
C GLU A 66 11.41 23.37 -5.79
N LYS A 67 11.04 23.81 -6.99
CA LYS A 67 9.98 24.83 -7.19
C LYS A 67 8.57 24.22 -7.24
N ALA A 68 8.46 22.94 -7.60
CA ALA A 68 7.18 22.26 -7.76
C ALA A 68 6.46 21.94 -6.42
N HIS A 69 7.11 22.15 -5.28
CA HIS A 69 6.61 21.75 -3.96
C HIS A 69 6.27 22.94 -3.03
N GLU A 70 5.87 24.06 -3.57
CA GLU A 70 5.45 25.22 -2.78
C GLU A 70 4.06 25.09 -2.16
N SER A 71 3.25 24.09 -2.56
CA SER A 71 1.95 23.83 -1.93
C SER A 71 2.11 23.41 -0.47
N LYS A 72 1.42 24.12 0.43
CA LYS A 72 1.42 23.88 1.88
C LYS A 72 0.61 22.66 2.27
N SER A 73 -0.41 22.33 1.50
CA SER A 73 -1.34 21.23 1.68
C SER A 73 -1.61 20.54 0.35
N ARG A 74 -2.01 19.28 0.41
CA ARG A 74 -2.47 18.53 -0.76
C ARG A 74 -3.75 17.82 -0.43
N TRP A 75 -4.84 18.35 -0.93
CA TRP A 75 -6.15 17.72 -0.79
C TRP A 75 -6.19 16.41 -1.58
N GLY A 76 -6.67 15.37 -0.95
CA GLY A 76 -6.74 14.06 -1.60
C GLY A 76 -7.80 13.17 -0.98
N THR A 77 -8.80 12.82 -1.78
CA THR A 77 -9.81 11.81 -1.48
C THR A 77 -9.95 10.88 -2.67
N PHE A 78 -9.86 9.58 -2.43
CA PHE A 78 -9.80 8.59 -3.50
C PHE A 78 -10.69 7.39 -3.20
N ILE A 79 -11.42 6.96 -4.22
CA ILE A 79 -12.11 5.67 -4.31
C ILE A 79 -11.42 4.90 -5.45
N PRO A 80 -10.66 3.83 -5.18
CA PRO A 80 -9.75 3.20 -6.17
C PRO A 80 -10.39 2.77 -7.48
N VAL A 81 -11.69 2.40 -7.46
CA VAL A 81 -12.41 1.99 -8.67
C VAL A 81 -12.85 3.18 -9.55
N ILE A 82 -12.80 4.41 -9.06
CA ILE A 82 -13.11 5.61 -9.84
C ILE A 82 -11.85 6.05 -10.56
N GLN A 83 -11.90 6.01 -11.89
CA GLN A 83 -10.79 6.36 -12.75
C GLN A 83 -11.24 7.36 -13.83
N ALA A 84 -10.27 8.05 -14.42
CA ALA A 84 -10.48 8.97 -15.51
C ALA A 84 -9.35 8.84 -16.54
N GLU A 85 -9.58 9.25 -17.77
CA GLU A 85 -8.53 9.32 -18.77
C GLU A 85 -7.49 10.36 -18.42
N HIS A 86 -6.22 10.02 -18.68
CA HIS A 86 -5.09 10.90 -18.50
C HIS A 86 -4.51 11.28 -19.87
N PRO A 87 -4.06 12.53 -20.09
CA PRO A 87 -3.57 12.97 -21.39
C PRO A 87 -2.40 12.15 -21.95
N THR A 88 -1.59 11.56 -21.09
CA THR A 88 -0.40 10.78 -21.47
C THR A 88 -0.50 9.29 -21.15
N LEU A 89 -1.42 8.91 -20.28
CA LEU A 89 -1.72 7.53 -19.91
C LEU A 89 -3.17 7.21 -20.25
N ARG A 90 -3.51 5.93 -20.27
CA ARG A 90 -4.87 5.51 -20.66
C ARG A 90 -5.89 5.86 -19.60
N THR A 91 -5.67 5.44 -18.37
CA THR A 91 -6.54 5.74 -17.22
C THR A 91 -5.75 5.95 -15.95
N GLY A 92 -6.34 6.64 -14.97
CA GLY A 92 -5.75 6.83 -13.65
C GLY A 92 -6.80 7.15 -12.59
N ILE A 93 -6.42 6.97 -11.33
CA ILE A 93 -7.24 7.33 -10.18
C ILE A 93 -7.62 8.82 -10.19
N VAL A 94 -8.75 9.16 -9.62
CA VAL A 94 -9.29 10.53 -9.58
C VAL A 94 -9.29 11.05 -8.16
N ASN A 95 -8.77 12.25 -7.96
CA ASN A 95 -8.96 13.02 -6.75
C ASN A 95 -10.39 13.57 -6.74
N LEU A 96 -11.18 13.19 -5.73
CA LEU A 96 -12.60 13.50 -5.60
C LEU A 96 -12.81 14.86 -4.93
N PRO A 97 -14.03 15.46 -5.00
CA PRO A 97 -14.34 16.73 -4.37
C PRO A 97 -13.88 16.81 -2.92
N TYR A 98 -13.24 17.92 -2.55
CA TYR A 98 -12.78 18.14 -1.19
C TYR A 98 -13.95 18.53 -0.27
N TYR A 99 -14.13 17.78 0.82
CA TYR A 99 -15.25 17.94 1.74
C TYR A 99 -14.83 18.12 3.21
N LEU A 100 -13.53 18.05 3.50
CA LEU A 100 -13.05 18.15 4.88
C LEU A 100 -13.14 19.59 5.44
N GLY A 101 -13.29 20.58 4.58
CA GLY A 101 -13.26 21.98 4.94
C GLY A 101 -14.20 22.33 6.09
N LEU A 102 -13.64 22.88 7.18
CA LEU A 102 -14.35 23.38 8.35
C LEU A 102 -13.54 24.50 8.98
N VAL A 103 -13.90 25.74 8.67
CA VAL A 103 -13.24 26.95 9.17
C VAL A 103 -13.93 27.41 10.43
N VAL A 104 -13.17 27.75 11.46
CA VAL A 104 -13.64 28.31 12.73
C VAL A 104 -13.24 29.79 12.81
N ARG A 105 -14.23 30.65 13.10
CA ARG A 105 -14.00 32.03 13.45
C ARG A 105 -14.58 32.34 14.83
N VAL A 106 -13.90 33.18 15.59
CA VAL A 106 -14.36 33.67 16.90
C VAL A 106 -14.29 35.17 16.88
N ASP A 107 -15.43 35.84 17.09
CA ASP A 107 -15.60 37.28 17.00
C ASP A 107 -15.04 37.85 15.69
N GLY A 108 -15.22 37.14 14.57
CA GLY A 108 -14.73 37.50 13.24
C GLY A 108 -13.27 37.12 12.95
N GLU A 109 -12.45 36.76 13.93
CA GLU A 109 -11.08 36.30 13.73
C GLU A 109 -11.05 34.82 13.31
N LYS A 110 -10.39 34.54 12.18
CA LYS A 110 -10.21 33.15 11.66
C LYS A 110 -9.08 32.43 12.41
N LEU A 111 -9.31 31.20 12.80
CA LEU A 111 -8.23 30.32 13.20
C LEU A 111 -7.32 30.04 12.00
N ASP A 112 -6.07 30.52 12.09
CA ASP A 112 -5.04 30.34 11.08
C ASP A 112 -3.77 29.81 11.75
N LEU A 113 -3.41 28.56 11.52
CA LEU A 113 -2.27 27.91 12.19
C LEU A 113 -0.92 28.51 11.82
N GLU A 114 -0.81 29.29 10.72
CA GLU A 114 0.44 29.96 10.36
C GLU A 114 0.58 31.32 11.07
N ALA A 115 -0.53 31.95 11.44
CA ALA A 115 -0.55 33.33 11.95
C ALA A 115 -1.04 33.46 13.40
N CYS A 116 -1.79 32.47 13.92
CA CYS A 116 -2.37 32.54 15.26
C CYS A 116 -1.35 32.23 16.37
N GLN A 117 -1.59 32.79 17.55
CA GLN A 117 -0.84 32.44 18.75
C GLN A 117 -1.46 31.19 19.40
N LEU A 118 -0.69 30.10 19.46
CA LEU A 118 -1.10 28.86 20.09
C LEU A 118 -0.45 28.73 21.48
N ALA A 119 -1.26 28.65 22.52
CA ALA A 119 -0.81 28.29 23.87
C ALA A 119 -0.61 26.78 24.03
N HIS A 120 -1.33 25.99 23.22
CA HIS A 120 -1.17 24.53 23.14
C HIS A 120 -1.49 24.05 21.73
N TYR A 121 -0.75 23.05 21.26
CA TYR A 121 -1.04 22.31 20.03
C TYR A 121 -0.58 20.86 20.14
N GLN A 122 -1.45 19.95 19.78
CA GLN A 122 -1.11 18.55 19.57
C GLN A 122 -2.08 17.94 18.57
N ARG A 123 -1.56 17.17 17.61
CA ARG A 123 -2.36 16.36 16.68
C ARG A 123 -1.82 14.94 16.69
N TRP A 124 -2.70 13.93 16.71
CA TRP A 124 -2.25 12.54 16.72
C TRP A 124 -3.24 11.61 16.02
N LEU A 125 -2.69 10.60 15.37
CA LEU A 125 -3.44 9.47 14.85
C LEU A 125 -3.42 8.33 15.88
N ASP A 126 -4.58 7.98 16.41
CA ASP A 126 -4.77 6.78 17.20
C ASP A 126 -5.04 5.60 16.27
N LEU A 127 -4.04 4.76 16.08
CA LEU A 127 -4.10 3.57 15.23
C LEU A 127 -5.10 2.54 15.74
N LYS A 128 -5.29 2.49 17.07
CA LYS A 128 -6.18 1.52 17.72
C LYS A 128 -7.64 1.74 17.36
N SER A 129 -8.04 3.00 17.21
CA SER A 129 -9.38 3.39 16.83
C SER A 129 -9.52 3.85 15.37
N GLY A 130 -8.40 4.00 14.65
CA GLY A 130 -8.42 4.58 13.30
C GLY A 130 -8.91 6.03 13.27
N THR A 131 -8.56 6.82 14.29
CA THR A 131 -9.11 8.15 14.53
C THR A 131 -8.01 9.19 14.63
N LEU A 132 -8.18 10.28 13.92
CA LEU A 132 -7.32 11.45 14.00
C LEU A 132 -7.91 12.44 15.02
N TYR A 133 -7.08 12.83 15.96
CA TYR A 133 -7.39 13.83 16.97
C TYR A 133 -6.52 15.07 16.79
N ARG A 134 -7.08 16.25 17.15
CA ARG A 134 -6.33 17.49 17.28
C ARG A 134 -6.85 18.25 18.50
N HIS A 135 -5.94 18.76 19.31
CA HIS A 135 -6.23 19.58 20.48
C HIS A 135 -5.36 20.83 20.41
N LEU A 136 -5.96 21.99 20.53
CA LEU A 136 -5.25 23.26 20.60
C LEU A 136 -5.94 24.24 21.55
N VAL A 137 -5.15 25.19 22.04
CA VAL A 137 -5.62 26.38 22.74
C VAL A 137 -5.08 27.58 21.99
N TRP A 138 -5.99 28.31 21.40
CA TRP A 138 -5.74 29.53 20.61
C TRP A 138 -5.97 30.76 21.44
N GLU A 139 -5.02 31.70 21.45
CA GLU A 139 -5.19 33.05 21.99
C GLU A 139 -5.53 33.99 20.84
N THR A 140 -6.75 34.56 20.88
CA THR A 140 -7.20 35.53 19.88
C THR A 140 -6.49 36.89 20.06
N LYS A 141 -6.55 37.77 19.06
CA LYS A 141 -5.99 39.14 19.14
C LYS A 141 -6.59 39.97 20.28
N GLU A 142 -7.80 39.63 20.72
CA GLU A 142 -8.45 40.23 21.90
C GLU A 142 -8.12 39.51 23.21
N SER A 143 -7.09 38.63 23.22
CA SER A 143 -6.64 37.85 24.37
C SER A 143 -7.71 36.92 24.96
N LYS A 144 -8.65 36.48 24.15
CA LYS A 144 -9.57 35.41 24.52
C LYS A 144 -8.89 34.07 24.29
N LEU A 145 -9.03 33.15 25.26
CA LEU A 145 -8.52 31.79 25.12
C LEU A 145 -9.63 30.87 24.60
N VAL A 146 -9.36 30.24 23.48
CA VAL A 146 -10.29 29.32 22.81
C VAL A 146 -9.66 27.92 22.75
N GLU A 147 -10.24 26.97 23.49
CA GLU A 147 -9.85 25.59 23.47
C GLU A 147 -10.68 24.86 22.41
N ILE A 148 -10.01 24.15 21.51
CA ILE A 148 -10.69 23.41 20.44
C ILE A 148 -10.15 21.99 20.36
N MET A 149 -11.06 21.03 20.29
CA MET A 149 -10.78 19.60 20.17
C MET A 149 -11.47 19.05 18.93
N TRP A 150 -10.73 18.36 18.07
CA TRP A 150 -11.26 17.63 16.91
C TRP A 150 -11.11 16.13 17.10
N ARG A 151 -12.11 15.39 16.62
CA ARG A 151 -12.09 13.94 16.40
C ARG A 151 -12.58 13.67 14.98
N ARG A 152 -11.72 13.11 14.12
CA ARG A 152 -12.07 12.78 12.72
C ARG A 152 -11.81 11.32 12.45
N TYR A 153 -12.77 10.65 11.81
CA TYR A 153 -12.63 9.25 11.40
C TYR A 153 -13.40 8.99 10.11
N MET A 154 -12.90 8.01 9.32
CA MET A 154 -13.63 7.40 8.21
C MET A 154 -14.44 6.24 8.78
N ASN A 155 -15.76 6.30 8.70
CA ASN A 155 -16.63 5.36 9.38
C ASN A 155 -16.58 3.96 8.73
N LEU A 156 -16.10 2.94 9.46
CA LEU A 156 -16.02 1.57 8.94
C LEU A 156 -17.40 0.90 8.75
N ASP A 157 -18.43 1.35 9.46
CA ASP A 157 -19.79 0.84 9.31
C ASP A 157 -20.45 1.44 8.05
N GLU A 158 -20.20 2.74 7.79
CA GLU A 158 -20.67 3.48 6.62
C GLU A 158 -19.46 3.84 5.70
N ARG A 159 -19.06 2.92 4.86
CA ARG A 159 -17.78 2.87 4.12
C ARG A 159 -17.36 4.14 3.38
N PHE A 160 -18.28 5.02 3.05
CA PHE A 160 -18.05 6.25 2.31
C PHE A 160 -18.33 7.49 3.15
N ALA A 161 -18.55 7.33 4.48
CA ALA A 161 -18.77 8.42 5.41
C ALA A 161 -17.47 8.86 6.09
N CYS A 162 -17.29 10.16 6.20
CA CYS A 162 -16.32 10.81 7.06
C CYS A 162 -17.05 11.61 8.13
N VAL A 163 -16.67 11.41 9.39
CA VAL A 163 -17.22 12.14 10.53
C VAL A 163 -16.15 13.04 11.13
N GLN A 164 -16.53 14.29 11.39
CA GLN A 164 -15.71 15.28 12.06
C GLN A 164 -16.51 15.85 13.25
N ASP A 165 -16.09 15.49 14.45
CA ASP A 165 -16.63 16.04 15.69
C ASP A 165 -15.71 17.14 16.21
N VAL A 166 -16.26 18.31 16.54
CA VAL A 166 -15.52 19.42 17.10
C VAL A 166 -16.16 19.86 18.39
N ARG A 167 -15.35 20.06 19.43
CA ARG A 167 -15.76 20.70 20.68
C ARG A 167 -14.95 21.96 20.86
N LEU A 168 -15.66 23.05 21.12
CA LEU A 168 -15.06 24.38 21.28
C LEU A 168 -15.53 25.01 22.58
N LYS A 169 -14.61 25.64 23.31
CA LYS A 169 -14.90 26.39 24.54
C LYS A 169 -14.05 27.67 24.57
N ALA A 170 -14.63 28.80 24.96
CA ALA A 170 -13.89 30.03 25.18
C ALA A 170 -14.00 30.48 26.64
N ASN A 171 -13.01 31.20 27.14
CA ASN A 171 -13.00 31.75 28.50
C ASN A 171 -13.94 32.98 28.70
N GLN A 172 -14.56 33.44 27.62
CA GLN A 172 -15.51 34.58 27.61
C GLN A 172 -16.64 34.31 26.61
N ASN A 173 -17.70 35.11 26.67
CA ASN A 173 -18.76 35.08 25.66
C ASN A 173 -18.22 35.47 24.30
N VAL A 174 -18.55 34.71 23.27
CA VAL A 174 -18.08 34.90 21.90
C VAL A 174 -19.16 34.58 20.89
N GLU A 175 -19.09 35.21 19.73
CA GLU A 175 -19.75 34.74 18.53
C GLU A 175 -18.82 33.70 17.83
N VAL A 176 -19.37 32.54 17.49
CA VAL A 176 -18.66 31.52 16.76
C VAL A 176 -19.26 31.38 15.38
N VAL A 177 -18.43 31.44 14.34
CA VAL A 177 -18.84 31.18 12.97
C VAL A 177 -18.16 29.88 12.50
N ILE A 178 -18.94 28.93 12.02
CA ILE A 178 -18.49 27.69 11.42
C ILE A 178 -18.79 27.69 9.93
N GLU A 179 -17.75 27.69 9.09
CA GLU A 179 -17.88 27.58 7.64
C GLU A 179 -17.55 26.15 7.22
N SER A 180 -18.54 25.39 6.75
CA SER A 180 -18.36 24.07 6.15
C SER A 180 -18.45 24.17 4.65
N PHE A 181 -17.50 23.59 3.89
CA PHE A 181 -17.51 23.71 2.45
C PHE A 181 -17.16 22.41 1.72
N ILE A 182 -17.65 22.32 0.47
CA ILE A 182 -17.23 21.34 -0.54
C ILE A 182 -16.65 22.12 -1.73
N ASP A 183 -15.51 21.65 -2.24
CA ASP A 183 -14.78 22.33 -3.32
C ASP A 183 -14.40 21.33 -4.42
N ASN A 184 -14.82 21.62 -5.66
CA ASN A 184 -14.53 20.84 -6.86
C ASN A 184 -13.26 21.32 -7.59
N ASN A 185 -12.54 22.33 -7.04
CA ASN A 185 -11.28 22.81 -7.62
C ASN A 185 -10.09 21.91 -7.28
N VAL A 186 -10.34 20.62 -7.07
CA VAL A 186 -9.31 19.60 -6.95
C VAL A 186 -8.73 19.24 -8.32
N ARG A 187 -7.48 18.83 -8.33
CA ARG A 187 -6.78 18.37 -9.53
C ARG A 187 -6.22 16.97 -9.31
N THR A 188 -6.06 16.23 -10.40
CA THR A 188 -5.39 14.94 -10.41
C THR A 188 -4.19 15.06 -11.34
N ASN A 189 -2.97 14.99 -10.80
CA ASN A 189 -1.72 15.23 -11.55
C ASN A 189 -1.76 16.56 -12.35
N GLY A 190 -2.30 17.62 -11.75
CA GLY A 190 -2.44 18.94 -12.37
C GLY A 190 -3.61 19.11 -13.34
N TYR A 191 -4.39 18.05 -13.62
CA TYR A 191 -5.49 18.10 -14.59
C TYR A 191 -6.85 18.07 -13.90
N ASP A 192 -7.80 18.83 -14.48
CA ASP A 192 -9.22 18.68 -14.16
C ASP A 192 -9.74 17.39 -14.81
N LYS A 193 -10.31 16.50 -14.00
CA LYS A 193 -10.84 15.20 -14.46
C LYS A 193 -12.36 15.18 -14.55
N PHE A 194 -13.01 16.29 -14.23
CA PHE A 194 -14.46 16.39 -14.28
C PHE A 194 -14.92 17.00 -15.59
N LEU A 195 -15.73 16.25 -16.37
CA LEU A 195 -16.45 16.77 -17.53
C LEU A 195 -17.53 17.74 -17.10
N GLN A 196 -18.21 17.40 -16.01
CA GLN A 196 -19.26 18.22 -15.40
C GLN A 196 -18.99 18.29 -13.92
N ALA A 197 -19.15 19.48 -13.36
CA ALA A 197 -19.10 19.73 -11.94
C ALA A 197 -20.16 20.76 -11.59
N SER A 198 -20.95 20.48 -10.58
CA SER A 198 -21.96 21.38 -10.06
C SER A 198 -22.03 21.27 -8.54
N VAL A 199 -22.51 22.30 -7.89
CA VAL A 199 -22.76 22.32 -6.47
C VAL A 199 -24.18 22.73 -6.18
N GLY A 200 -24.69 22.41 -4.98
CA GLY A 200 -26.03 22.76 -4.56
C GLY A 200 -26.18 22.66 -3.06
N ALA A 201 -27.33 23.09 -2.58
CA ALA A 201 -27.70 23.02 -1.17
C ALA A 201 -29.20 22.80 -0.99
N GLU A 202 -29.55 22.10 0.08
CA GLU A 202 -30.91 21.98 0.61
C GLU A 202 -30.83 22.32 2.11
N GLU A 203 -31.32 23.48 2.48
CA GLU A 203 -31.12 24.07 3.81
C GLU A 203 -29.60 24.16 4.14
N ASN A 204 -29.13 23.45 5.19
CA ASN A 204 -27.74 23.38 5.57
C ASN A 204 -27.01 22.08 5.09
N LEU A 205 -27.67 21.26 4.28
CA LEU A 205 -27.03 20.17 3.55
C LEU A 205 -26.42 20.75 2.26
N ILE A 206 -25.13 20.74 2.15
CA ILE A 206 -24.39 21.15 0.95
C ILE A 206 -23.93 19.93 0.17
N PHE A 207 -23.92 20.00 -1.17
CA PHE A 207 -23.48 18.88 -1.99
C PHE A 207 -22.77 19.32 -3.28
N SER A 208 -21.98 18.41 -3.80
CA SER A 208 -21.31 18.46 -5.09
C SER A 208 -21.72 17.25 -5.92
N ASN A 209 -21.97 17.46 -7.21
CA ASN A 209 -22.22 16.42 -8.19
C ASN A 209 -21.22 16.58 -9.33
N VAL A 210 -20.40 15.56 -9.55
CA VAL A 210 -19.37 15.57 -10.60
C VAL A 210 -19.46 14.32 -11.48
N GLU A 211 -19.11 14.48 -12.75
CA GLU A 211 -18.97 13.40 -13.72
C GLU A 211 -17.54 13.36 -14.26
N THR A 212 -16.88 12.20 -14.18
CA THR A 212 -15.55 12.01 -14.76
C THR A 212 -15.60 11.86 -16.27
N ASN A 213 -14.48 12.07 -16.96
CA ASN A 213 -14.39 11.87 -18.42
C ASN A 213 -14.50 10.40 -18.88
N LEU A 214 -14.60 9.44 -17.95
CA LEU A 214 -14.99 8.05 -18.21
C LEU A 214 -16.46 7.78 -17.84
N GLY A 215 -17.24 8.82 -17.53
CA GLY A 215 -18.67 8.74 -17.27
C GLY A 215 -19.04 8.24 -15.87
N ASN A 216 -18.11 8.19 -14.89
CA ASN A 216 -18.48 7.90 -13.52
C ASN A 216 -19.13 9.12 -12.88
N HIS A 217 -20.28 8.90 -12.19
CA HIS A 217 -21.00 9.92 -11.45
C HIS A 217 -20.72 9.80 -9.96
N ILE A 218 -20.35 10.92 -9.35
CA ILE A 218 -20.01 11.01 -7.93
C ILE A 218 -20.79 12.16 -7.30
N LEU A 219 -21.46 11.89 -6.22
CA LEU A 219 -22.14 12.87 -5.39
C LEU A 219 -21.54 12.87 -3.99
N THR A 220 -20.96 13.99 -3.59
CA THR A 220 -20.43 14.21 -2.24
C THR A 220 -21.27 15.24 -1.53
N ALA A 221 -21.74 14.94 -0.32
CA ALA A 221 -22.49 15.91 0.49
C ALA A 221 -21.97 15.97 1.92
N SER A 222 -22.25 17.10 2.58
CA SER A 222 -21.88 17.36 3.97
C SER A 222 -22.97 18.13 4.68
N LYS A 223 -23.17 17.84 5.98
CA LYS A 223 -24.06 18.58 6.87
C LYS A 223 -23.42 18.74 8.23
N CYS A 224 -23.52 19.95 8.81
CA CYS A 224 -23.17 20.20 10.19
C CYS A 224 -24.43 20.18 11.07
N PHE A 225 -24.32 19.50 12.20
CA PHE A 225 -25.30 19.50 13.29
C PHE A 225 -24.68 20.16 14.50
N PHE A 226 -25.49 20.89 15.27
CA PHE A 226 -25.06 21.65 16.44
C PHE A 226 -25.89 21.29 17.66
N ASP A 227 -25.33 21.46 18.85
CA ASP A 227 -26.03 21.21 20.13
C ASP A 227 -26.87 22.41 20.60
N ARG A 228 -27.02 23.44 19.77
CA ARG A 228 -27.74 24.69 20.05
C ARG A 228 -28.29 25.34 18.78
N ASP A 229 -29.10 26.40 18.97
CA ASP A 229 -29.63 27.18 17.88
C ASP A 229 -28.53 27.93 17.11
N PHE A 230 -28.71 28.03 15.80
CA PHE A 230 -27.80 28.72 14.88
C PHE A 230 -28.53 29.38 13.74
N VAL A 231 -27.89 30.37 13.14
CA VAL A 231 -28.36 31.00 11.90
C VAL A 231 -27.47 30.52 10.77
N ASN A 232 -28.08 29.99 9.70
CA ASN A 232 -27.34 29.46 8.58
C ASN A 232 -27.56 30.24 7.31
N THR A 233 -26.49 30.47 6.56
CA THR A 233 -26.50 31.00 5.19
C THR A 233 -25.69 30.09 4.30
N VAL A 234 -26.03 30.04 3.01
CA VAL A 234 -25.29 29.27 2.01
C VAL A 234 -24.88 30.14 0.87
N GLU A 235 -23.59 30.12 0.55
CA GLU A 235 -23.01 30.76 -0.62
C GLU A 235 -22.45 29.71 -1.56
N MET A 236 -22.58 29.93 -2.86
CA MET A 236 -22.05 29.02 -3.87
C MET A 236 -21.60 29.74 -5.13
N ASP A 237 -20.59 29.21 -5.76
CA ASP A 237 -20.19 29.50 -7.14
C ASP A 237 -20.33 28.25 -8.01
N ASP A 238 -19.74 28.24 -9.19
CA ASP A 238 -19.85 27.12 -10.12
C ASP A 238 -19.23 25.81 -9.57
N ARG A 239 -18.28 25.88 -8.65
CA ARG A 239 -17.48 24.73 -8.20
C ARG A 239 -17.37 24.58 -6.69
N ARG A 240 -17.76 25.59 -5.92
CA ARG A 240 -17.64 25.59 -4.47
C ARG A 240 -18.96 25.96 -3.82
N VAL A 241 -19.30 25.26 -2.74
CA VAL A 241 -20.44 25.60 -1.88
C VAL A 241 -19.98 25.68 -0.44
N VAL A 242 -20.42 26.72 0.24
CA VAL A 242 -20.09 27.02 1.65
C VAL A 242 -21.37 27.22 2.44
N SER A 243 -21.52 26.45 3.53
CA SER A 243 -22.56 26.66 4.54
C SER A 243 -21.93 27.37 5.74
N THR A 244 -22.40 28.58 6.04
CA THR A 244 -21.92 29.40 7.15
C THR A 244 -22.95 29.40 8.26
N SER A 245 -22.58 28.90 9.43
CA SER A 245 -23.43 28.84 10.63
C SER A 245 -22.89 29.77 11.70
N VAL A 246 -23.75 30.69 12.19
CA VAL A 246 -23.41 31.64 13.24
C VAL A 246 -24.10 31.25 14.55
N LEU A 247 -23.31 31.15 15.61
CA LEU A 247 -23.74 30.72 16.93
C LEU A 247 -23.25 31.68 18.00
N GLN A 248 -24.06 31.84 19.06
CA GLN A 248 -23.65 32.57 20.28
C GLN A 248 -23.20 31.55 21.35
N MET A 249 -22.08 31.79 21.97
CA MET A 249 -21.51 30.91 22.97
C MET A 249 -21.20 31.67 24.25
N GLU A 250 -21.73 31.16 25.36
CA GLU A 250 -21.38 31.68 26.70
C GLU A 250 -19.99 31.21 27.11
N GLY A 251 -19.28 32.03 27.84
CA GLY A 251 -17.97 31.69 28.38
C GLY A 251 -18.01 30.45 29.25
N GLU A 252 -16.96 29.62 29.15
CA GLU A 252 -16.79 28.30 29.80
C GLU A 252 -17.81 27.22 29.38
N ALA A 253 -18.77 27.52 28.51
CA ALA A 253 -19.66 26.50 27.92
C ALA A 253 -19.00 25.79 26.72
N TRP A 254 -19.26 24.50 26.56
CA TRP A 254 -18.87 23.75 25.37
C TRP A 254 -19.90 23.93 24.26
N LEU A 255 -19.42 24.24 23.07
CA LEU A 255 -20.16 24.08 21.81
C LEU A 255 -19.76 22.77 21.17
N GLN A 256 -20.73 21.99 20.70
CA GLN A 256 -20.48 20.79 19.93
C GLN A 256 -20.93 20.95 18.47
N VAL A 257 -20.03 20.58 17.55
CA VAL A 257 -20.27 20.52 16.11
C VAL A 257 -20.06 19.09 15.66
N HIS A 258 -21.04 18.53 14.97
CA HIS A 258 -20.97 17.20 14.38
C HIS A 258 -21.16 17.33 12.86
N LYS A 259 -20.08 17.18 12.10
CA LYS A 259 -20.11 17.20 10.64
C LYS A 259 -20.07 15.79 10.10
N VAL A 260 -21.06 15.43 9.28
CA VAL A 260 -21.08 14.18 8.53
C VAL A 260 -20.95 14.49 7.06
N SER A 261 -20.01 13.83 6.40
CA SER A 261 -19.81 13.89 4.95
C SER A 261 -19.95 12.49 4.36
N PHE A 262 -20.61 12.36 3.23
CA PHE A 262 -20.77 11.09 2.53
C PHE A 262 -20.54 11.26 1.02
N THR A 263 -19.83 10.29 0.42
CA THR A 263 -19.55 10.26 -1.01
C THR A 263 -20.18 9.02 -1.65
N ALA A 264 -21.22 9.20 -2.46
CA ALA A 264 -21.83 8.15 -3.25
C ALA A 264 -21.28 8.17 -4.69
N SER A 265 -21.19 7.00 -5.31
CA SER A 265 -20.85 6.87 -6.73
C SER A 265 -21.67 5.80 -7.40
N ASP A 266 -21.92 5.95 -8.70
CA ASP A 266 -22.59 4.95 -9.56
C ASP A 266 -21.84 3.61 -9.65
N MET A 267 -20.62 3.56 -9.13
CA MET A 267 -19.88 2.31 -8.96
C MET A 267 -20.45 1.41 -7.85
N TYR A 268 -21.21 1.98 -6.91
CA TYR A 268 -21.77 1.29 -5.72
C TYR A 268 -23.24 1.53 -5.50
N PHE A 269 -23.83 2.55 -6.11
CA PHE A 269 -25.24 2.95 -5.97
C PHE A 269 -25.86 3.13 -7.37
N ALA A 270 -27.17 3.02 -7.50
CA ALA A 270 -27.82 3.37 -8.74
C ALA A 270 -27.72 4.89 -8.98
N LYS A 271 -27.39 5.29 -10.21
CA LYS A 271 -27.09 6.70 -10.58
C LYS A 271 -28.23 7.65 -10.18
N ASP A 272 -29.46 7.27 -10.41
CA ASP A 272 -30.67 8.06 -10.13
C ASP A 272 -31.00 8.16 -8.63
N THR A 273 -30.33 7.36 -7.78
CA THR A 273 -30.55 7.35 -6.32
C THR A 273 -29.41 7.98 -5.53
N LEU A 274 -28.38 8.54 -6.16
CA LEU A 274 -27.20 9.05 -5.45
C LEU A 274 -27.57 10.11 -4.39
N LEU A 275 -28.42 11.09 -4.73
CA LEU A 275 -28.81 12.14 -3.80
C LEU A 275 -29.61 11.58 -2.62
N SER A 276 -30.60 10.74 -2.88
CA SER A 276 -31.42 10.13 -1.82
C SER A 276 -30.60 9.20 -0.91
N ALA A 277 -29.64 8.47 -1.46
CA ALA A 277 -28.73 7.64 -0.67
C ALA A 277 -27.87 8.47 0.28
N VAL A 278 -27.29 9.57 -0.22
CA VAL A 278 -26.47 10.49 0.59
C VAL A 278 -27.32 11.15 1.69
N GLN A 279 -28.52 11.64 1.36
CA GLN A 279 -29.44 12.22 2.32
C GLN A 279 -29.83 11.23 3.42
N ALA A 280 -30.15 10.00 3.06
CA ALA A 280 -30.53 8.96 4.01
C ALA A 280 -29.42 8.66 5.02
N VAL A 281 -28.16 8.53 4.53
CA VAL A 281 -27.02 8.28 5.43
C VAL A 281 -26.77 9.48 6.34
N ILE A 282 -26.71 10.70 5.82
CA ILE A 282 -26.44 11.88 6.63
C ILE A 282 -27.56 12.09 7.68
N GLN A 283 -28.82 11.87 7.32
CA GLN A 283 -29.96 12.00 8.25
C GLN A 283 -29.96 10.92 9.34
N SER A 284 -29.40 9.74 9.07
CA SER A 284 -29.28 8.67 10.07
C SER A 284 -28.16 8.89 11.09
N HIS A 285 -27.34 9.93 10.89
CA HIS A 285 -26.20 10.27 11.76
C HIS A 285 -26.34 11.68 12.38
N PRO A 286 -27.42 11.99 13.12
CA PRO A 286 -27.53 13.25 13.83
C PRO A 286 -26.56 13.28 15.02
N ILE A 287 -26.39 14.46 15.63
CA ILE A 287 -25.43 14.70 16.72
C ILE A 287 -25.62 13.74 17.90
N GLU A 288 -26.86 13.37 18.21
CA GLU A 288 -27.24 12.42 19.28
C GLU A 288 -26.70 11.00 19.02
N GLN A 289 -26.43 10.66 17.78
CA GLN A 289 -25.88 9.36 17.37
C GLN A 289 -24.35 9.36 17.29
N SER A 290 -23.69 10.50 17.44
CA SER A 290 -22.23 10.64 17.26
C SER A 290 -21.43 9.62 18.08
N GLU A 291 -21.71 9.49 19.39
CA GLU A 291 -20.99 8.55 20.27
C GLU A 291 -21.32 7.08 19.97
N ILE A 292 -22.54 6.78 19.51
CA ILE A 292 -22.94 5.42 19.12
C ILE A 292 -22.22 5.01 17.83
N SER A 293 -22.23 5.90 16.84
CA SER A 293 -21.52 5.71 15.57
C SER A 293 -20.00 5.51 15.81
N PHE A 294 -19.41 6.32 16.68
CA PHE A 294 -17.99 6.19 17.04
C PHE A 294 -17.71 4.86 17.76
N ALA A 295 -18.56 4.44 18.70
CA ALA A 295 -18.39 3.17 19.40
C ALA A 295 -18.42 1.98 18.42
N ARG A 296 -19.34 2.00 17.46
CA ARG A 296 -19.42 0.97 16.41
C ARG A 296 -18.20 0.96 15.51
N HIS A 297 -17.73 2.11 15.07
CA HIS A 297 -16.48 2.26 14.32
C HIS A 297 -15.29 1.67 15.09
N PHE A 298 -15.18 1.98 16.39
CA PHE A 298 -14.14 1.44 17.26
C PHE A 298 -14.17 -0.08 17.36
N GLU A 299 -15.37 -0.68 17.57
CA GLU A 299 -15.54 -2.14 17.61
C GLU A 299 -15.06 -2.82 16.32
N LEU A 300 -15.34 -2.23 15.16
CA LEU A 300 -14.92 -2.77 13.88
C LEU A 300 -13.38 -2.73 13.75
N TRP A 301 -12.72 -1.65 14.19
CA TRP A 301 -11.25 -1.62 14.26
C TRP A 301 -10.69 -2.67 15.21
N GLN A 302 -11.32 -2.88 16.39
CA GLN A 302 -10.86 -3.93 17.31
C GLN A 302 -10.96 -5.33 16.68
N ALA A 303 -11.99 -5.57 15.86
CA ALA A 303 -12.14 -6.84 15.14
C ALA A 303 -11.01 -7.04 14.09
N LEU A 304 -10.58 -5.99 13.41
CA LEU A 304 -9.42 -6.03 12.50
C LEU A 304 -8.12 -6.28 13.26
N TRP A 305 -7.87 -5.55 14.35
CA TRP A 305 -6.68 -5.70 15.18
C TRP A 305 -6.56 -7.09 15.81
N LYS A 306 -7.68 -7.70 16.19
CA LYS A 306 -7.67 -9.08 16.71
C LYS A 306 -7.08 -10.08 15.71
N LYS A 307 -7.17 -9.81 14.40
CA LYS A 307 -6.64 -10.66 13.33
C LYS A 307 -5.24 -10.28 12.85
N ALA A 308 -4.76 -9.06 13.17
CA ALA A 308 -3.57 -8.51 12.54
C ALA A 308 -2.52 -7.96 13.50
N ASP A 309 -2.84 -7.68 14.78
CA ASP A 309 -1.91 -7.01 15.69
C ASP A 309 -0.64 -7.85 15.89
N ILE A 310 0.50 -7.19 15.75
CA ILE A 310 1.80 -7.75 16.05
C ILE A 310 2.34 -7.05 17.31
N GLN A 311 2.75 -7.84 18.29
CA GLN A 311 3.36 -7.35 19.52
C GLN A 311 4.87 -7.53 19.42
N ILE A 312 5.61 -6.45 19.63
CA ILE A 312 7.07 -6.44 19.69
C ILE A 312 7.48 -5.88 21.04
N VAL A 313 8.29 -6.62 21.78
CA VAL A 313 8.98 -6.11 22.96
C VAL A 313 10.42 -5.88 22.57
N ALA A 314 10.82 -4.61 22.51
CA ALA A 314 12.15 -4.21 22.06
C ALA A 314 12.73 -3.10 22.94
N GLU A 315 14.06 -3.07 23.03
CA GLU A 315 14.86 -1.95 23.51
C GLU A 315 15.50 -1.28 22.29
N ASP A 316 14.68 -0.49 21.57
CA ASP A 316 15.12 0.14 20.34
C ASP A 316 16.19 1.19 20.57
N SER A 317 17.15 1.26 19.65
CA SER A 317 18.20 2.29 19.63
C SER A 317 17.70 3.59 19.02
N HIS A 318 18.35 4.71 19.34
CA HIS A 318 18.19 6.01 18.68
C HIS A 318 16.77 6.60 18.67
N GLY A 319 15.90 6.25 19.63
CA GLY A 319 14.53 6.79 19.73
C GLY A 319 13.53 6.18 18.75
N TYR A 320 13.88 5.09 18.06
CA TYR A 320 12.91 4.30 17.31
C TYR A 320 11.89 3.63 18.26
N ASN A 321 10.74 3.26 17.69
CA ASN A 321 9.73 2.47 18.36
C ASN A 321 9.19 1.41 17.40
N SER A 322 9.80 0.23 17.43
CA SER A 322 9.43 -0.91 16.58
C SER A 322 7.97 -1.33 16.75
N GLN A 323 7.44 -1.24 17.98
CA GLN A 323 6.03 -1.56 18.25
C GLN A 323 5.08 -0.58 17.55
N LEU A 324 5.35 0.72 17.63
CA LEU A 324 4.54 1.73 16.95
C LEU A 324 4.69 1.61 15.43
N ALA A 325 5.91 1.40 14.94
CA ALA A 325 6.19 1.33 13.51
C ALA A 325 5.46 0.17 12.82
N ILE A 326 5.49 -1.03 13.41
CA ILE A 326 4.74 -2.16 12.82
C ILE A 326 3.23 -1.92 12.86
N ARG A 327 2.69 -1.37 13.95
CA ARG A 327 1.26 -1.03 14.03
C ARG A 327 0.86 0.06 13.03
N ALA A 328 1.71 1.06 12.80
CA ALA A 328 1.49 2.06 11.77
C ALA A 328 1.43 1.43 10.37
N ALA A 329 2.36 0.53 10.05
CA ALA A 329 2.34 -0.21 8.79
C ALA A 329 1.05 -1.05 8.65
N LEU A 330 0.68 -1.82 9.67
CA LEU A 330 -0.54 -2.64 9.68
C LEU A 330 -1.81 -1.79 9.55
N PHE A 331 -1.90 -0.67 10.27
CA PHE A 331 -3.02 0.26 10.14
C PHE A 331 -3.19 0.75 8.69
N HIS A 332 -2.08 1.19 8.08
CA HIS A 332 -2.13 1.74 6.73
C HIS A 332 -2.53 0.71 5.68
N ILE A 333 -2.05 -0.53 5.77
CA ILE A 333 -2.45 -1.57 4.81
C ILE A 333 -3.92 -2.00 5.02
N LEU A 334 -4.40 -2.08 6.27
CA LEU A 334 -5.78 -2.43 6.61
C LEU A 334 -6.78 -1.38 6.13
N LYS A 335 -6.52 -0.08 6.37
CA LYS A 335 -7.41 1.00 5.96
C LYS A 335 -7.56 1.15 4.45
N ALA A 336 -6.58 0.64 3.68
CA ALA A 336 -6.50 0.89 2.25
C ALA A 336 -7.13 -0.20 1.39
N LYS A 337 -7.31 -1.44 1.89
CA LYS A 337 -7.81 -2.58 1.11
C LYS A 337 -9.13 -3.13 1.63
N GLY A 338 -10.18 -2.92 0.84
CA GLY A 338 -11.49 -3.57 1.02
C GLY A 338 -11.66 -4.85 0.20
N ARG A 339 -12.88 -5.39 0.22
CA ARG A 339 -13.25 -6.61 -0.51
C ARG A 339 -13.57 -6.38 -1.99
N ASP A 340 -13.35 -5.18 -2.52
CA ASP A 340 -13.62 -4.90 -3.92
C ASP A 340 -12.53 -5.50 -4.81
N GLU A 341 -12.90 -6.52 -5.57
CA GLU A 341 -12.01 -7.22 -6.50
C GLU A 341 -11.70 -6.42 -7.77
N ARG A 342 -12.41 -5.30 -8.00
CA ARG A 342 -12.16 -4.39 -9.13
C ARG A 342 -10.97 -3.46 -8.89
N ALA A 343 -10.39 -3.45 -7.67
CA ALA A 343 -9.27 -2.61 -7.31
C ALA A 343 -8.28 -3.34 -6.40
N LEU A 344 -7.00 -3.18 -6.69
CA LEU A 344 -5.89 -3.54 -5.79
C LEU A 344 -5.15 -2.27 -5.37
N LEU A 345 -4.24 -2.40 -4.40
CA LEU A 345 -3.43 -1.29 -3.95
C LEU A 345 -2.29 -1.01 -4.94
N CYS A 346 -2.14 0.24 -5.32
CA CYS A 346 -0.94 0.70 -6.02
C CYS A 346 0.23 0.90 -5.03
N PRO A 347 1.46 1.12 -5.50
CA PRO A 347 2.64 1.31 -4.64
C PRO A 347 2.54 2.45 -3.63
N LYS A 348 1.63 3.42 -3.87
CA LYS A 348 1.33 4.56 -2.96
C LYS A 348 -0.03 4.43 -2.27
N GLY A 349 -0.70 3.29 -2.41
CA GLY A 349 -2.08 3.11 -1.93
C GLY A 349 -3.04 4.07 -2.63
N ALA A 350 -4.09 4.46 -1.92
CA ALA A 350 -5.03 5.49 -2.37
C ALA A 350 -4.85 6.79 -1.56
N THR A 351 -3.60 7.20 -1.29
CA THR A 351 -3.28 8.42 -0.51
C THR A 351 -2.72 9.54 -1.38
N THR A 352 -2.57 9.28 -2.67
CA THR A 352 -2.04 10.21 -3.68
C THR A 352 -2.36 9.68 -5.07
N GLU A 353 -2.33 10.55 -6.05
CA GLU A 353 -2.44 10.19 -7.47
C GLU A 353 -1.12 9.73 -8.10
N MET A 354 -0.03 9.69 -7.35
CA MET A 354 1.25 9.18 -7.84
C MET A 354 1.11 7.73 -8.32
N TYR A 355 1.79 7.38 -9.39
CA TYR A 355 1.60 6.12 -10.13
C TYR A 355 0.17 5.91 -10.66
N PHE A 356 -0.65 6.96 -10.68
CA PHE A 356 -2.00 6.98 -11.27
C PHE A 356 -2.97 5.94 -10.67
N GLY A 357 -2.68 5.44 -9.46
CA GLY A 357 -3.45 4.37 -8.84
C GLY A 357 -3.28 3.00 -9.51
N SER A 358 -2.29 2.84 -10.39
CA SER A 358 -2.05 1.60 -11.12
C SER A 358 -1.42 0.52 -10.25
N VAL A 359 -1.68 -0.75 -10.59
CA VAL A 359 -1.21 -1.92 -9.87
C VAL A 359 0.07 -2.46 -10.54
N PHE A 360 1.08 -2.71 -9.72
CA PHE A 360 2.38 -3.27 -10.10
C PHE A 360 2.60 -4.62 -9.44
N TRP A 361 3.77 -5.24 -9.65
CA TRP A 361 4.24 -6.45 -8.96
C TRP A 361 4.38 -6.28 -7.44
N ASP A 362 4.46 -5.02 -7.00
CA ASP A 362 4.51 -4.63 -5.58
C ASP A 362 3.37 -5.25 -4.77
N TYR A 363 2.20 -5.40 -5.40
CA TYR A 363 1.08 -6.03 -4.72
C TYR A 363 1.35 -7.50 -4.44
N GLU A 364 1.73 -8.27 -5.46
CA GLU A 364 1.95 -9.72 -5.35
C GLU A 364 3.11 -10.07 -4.43
N ILE A 365 4.20 -9.31 -4.49
CA ILE A 365 5.45 -9.66 -3.81
C ILE A 365 5.53 -9.07 -2.41
N PHE A 366 5.05 -7.84 -2.20
CA PHE A 366 5.24 -7.14 -0.93
C PHE A 366 3.97 -7.04 -0.07
N MET A 367 2.79 -6.84 -0.66
CA MET A 367 1.55 -6.59 0.10
C MET A 367 0.71 -7.86 0.29
N LEU A 368 0.58 -8.67 -0.75
CA LEU A 368 -0.27 -9.86 -0.76
C LEU A 368 0.07 -10.87 0.35
N PRO A 369 1.34 -11.12 0.72
CA PRO A 369 1.67 -12.04 1.81
C PRO A 369 0.99 -11.68 3.15
N PHE A 370 0.88 -10.40 3.50
CA PHE A 370 0.12 -9.97 4.67
C PHE A 370 -1.33 -10.45 4.61
N PHE A 371 -2.01 -10.24 3.48
CA PHE A 371 -3.41 -10.65 3.32
C PHE A 371 -3.57 -12.16 3.32
N ILE A 372 -2.68 -12.89 2.65
CA ILE A 372 -2.68 -14.36 2.64
C ILE A 372 -2.72 -14.94 4.05
N TYR A 373 -1.86 -14.42 4.93
CA TYR A 373 -1.66 -14.99 6.27
C TYR A 373 -2.46 -14.33 7.38
N ASN A 374 -3.22 -13.26 7.10
CA ASN A 374 -4.08 -12.62 8.09
C ASN A 374 -5.54 -12.51 7.64
N PHE A 375 -5.79 -12.35 6.33
CA PHE A 375 -7.11 -12.12 5.74
C PHE A 375 -7.26 -12.87 4.41
N PRO A 376 -7.28 -14.22 4.39
CA PRO A 376 -7.32 -15.01 3.15
C PRO A 376 -8.48 -14.62 2.22
N GLU A 377 -9.62 -14.22 2.80
CA GLU A 377 -10.78 -13.73 2.06
C GLU A 377 -10.53 -12.42 1.29
N LEU A 378 -9.63 -11.56 1.79
CA LEU A 378 -9.17 -10.37 1.07
C LEU A 378 -8.05 -10.71 0.08
N ALA A 379 -7.19 -11.67 0.42
CA ALA A 379 -6.12 -12.12 -0.46
C ALA A 379 -6.67 -12.65 -1.80
N ARG A 380 -7.82 -13.35 -1.79
CA ARG A 380 -8.48 -13.86 -2.99
C ARG A 380 -8.80 -12.77 -4.03
N THR A 381 -9.01 -11.54 -3.60
CA THR A 381 -9.28 -10.43 -4.52
C THR A 381 -8.14 -10.15 -5.51
N ALA A 382 -6.90 -10.50 -5.15
CA ALA A 382 -5.74 -10.28 -6.02
C ALA A 382 -5.74 -11.20 -7.26
N PRO A 383 -5.76 -12.52 -7.14
CA PRO A 383 -5.83 -13.38 -8.31
C PRO A 383 -7.14 -13.20 -9.09
N THR A 384 -8.26 -12.83 -8.43
CA THR A 384 -9.51 -12.48 -9.11
C THR A 384 -9.35 -11.24 -9.99
N PHE A 385 -8.73 -10.16 -9.47
CA PHE A 385 -8.41 -8.96 -10.26
C PHE A 385 -7.56 -9.29 -11.49
N ARG A 386 -6.52 -10.10 -11.30
CA ARG A 386 -5.63 -10.50 -12.40
C ARG A 386 -6.36 -11.37 -13.43
N TYR A 387 -7.24 -12.28 -12.99
CA TYR A 387 -8.07 -13.07 -13.91
C TYR A 387 -9.02 -12.19 -14.72
N ASN A 388 -9.69 -11.23 -14.08
CA ASN A 388 -10.55 -10.25 -14.76
C ASN A 388 -9.79 -9.44 -15.83
N GLY A 389 -8.47 -9.24 -15.63
CA GLY A 389 -7.56 -8.60 -16.59
C GLY A 389 -6.96 -9.54 -17.64
N LEU A 390 -7.26 -10.86 -17.62
CA LEU A 390 -6.59 -11.85 -18.49
C LEU A 390 -6.79 -11.58 -19.99
N GLU A 391 -7.99 -11.15 -20.40
CA GLU A 391 -8.26 -10.80 -21.81
C GLU A 391 -7.45 -9.57 -22.26
N SER A 392 -7.24 -8.60 -21.38
CA SER A 392 -6.36 -7.45 -21.64
C SER A 392 -4.90 -7.90 -21.77
N ALA A 393 -4.46 -8.85 -20.93
CA ALA A 393 -3.12 -9.43 -21.01
C ALA A 393 -2.90 -10.23 -22.31
N ARG A 394 -3.92 -10.97 -22.80
CA ARG A 394 -3.89 -11.65 -24.11
C ARG A 394 -3.77 -10.64 -25.27
N LYS A 395 -4.56 -9.57 -25.23
CA LYS A 395 -4.47 -8.49 -26.21
C LYS A 395 -3.11 -7.83 -26.20
N LEU A 396 -2.54 -7.61 -25.01
CA LEU A 396 -1.21 -7.03 -24.86
C LEU A 396 -0.14 -7.94 -25.45
N ALA A 397 -0.14 -9.25 -25.13
CA ALA A 397 0.78 -10.22 -25.75
C ALA A 397 0.69 -10.18 -27.28
N LYS A 398 -0.52 -10.20 -27.81
CA LYS A 398 -0.76 -10.12 -29.28
C LYS A 398 -0.22 -8.82 -29.89
N CYS A 399 -0.30 -7.68 -29.20
CA CYS A 399 0.27 -6.40 -29.67
C CYS A 399 1.79 -6.47 -29.80
N TYR A 400 2.45 -7.31 -28.99
CA TYR A 400 3.90 -7.58 -29.06
C TYR A 400 4.25 -8.74 -30.00
N GLY A 401 3.27 -9.36 -30.64
CA GLY A 401 3.47 -10.48 -31.58
C GLY A 401 3.61 -11.84 -30.92
N TYR A 402 3.20 -11.99 -29.64
CA TYR A 402 3.27 -13.23 -28.88
C TYR A 402 1.87 -13.86 -28.70
N ARG A 403 1.82 -15.18 -28.54
CA ARG A 403 0.65 -15.90 -28.01
C ARG A 403 0.61 -15.83 -26.49
N GLY A 404 -0.51 -16.27 -25.92
CA GLY A 404 -0.71 -16.33 -24.46
C GLY A 404 -1.02 -14.97 -23.85
N ALA A 405 -0.57 -14.74 -22.62
CA ALA A 405 -0.87 -13.53 -21.87
C ALA A 405 0.41 -12.85 -21.32
N LYS A 406 0.60 -11.58 -21.69
CA LYS A 406 1.58 -10.66 -21.10
C LYS A 406 0.84 -9.71 -20.18
N TYR A 407 0.99 -9.86 -18.87
CA TYR A 407 0.43 -8.88 -17.94
C TYR A 407 1.13 -7.53 -18.07
N PRO A 408 0.39 -6.41 -17.88
CA PRO A 408 0.98 -5.07 -17.96
C PRO A 408 1.93 -4.82 -16.79
N TRP A 409 2.99 -4.06 -17.05
CA TRP A 409 3.85 -3.58 -15.97
C TRP A 409 3.08 -2.70 -14.98
N GLN A 410 2.27 -1.79 -15.53
CA GLN A 410 1.48 -0.83 -14.78
C GLN A 410 0.00 -0.98 -15.17
N SER A 411 -0.75 -1.72 -14.36
CA SER A 411 -2.13 -2.11 -14.67
C SER A 411 -3.14 -1.08 -14.20
N ASP A 412 -4.05 -0.65 -15.07
CA ASP A 412 -5.31 -0.04 -14.62
C ASP A 412 -6.28 -1.10 -14.07
N ARG A 413 -7.48 -0.68 -13.65
CA ARG A 413 -8.53 -1.59 -13.15
C ARG A 413 -9.07 -2.58 -14.19
N PHE A 414 -8.83 -2.34 -15.45
CA PHE A 414 -9.28 -3.19 -16.57
C PHE A 414 -8.18 -4.15 -17.06
N GLY A 415 -7.00 -4.12 -16.44
CA GLY A 415 -5.85 -4.92 -16.85
C GLY A 415 -5.12 -4.37 -18.08
N ASN A 416 -5.31 -3.09 -18.43
CA ASN A 416 -4.58 -2.46 -19.53
C ASN A 416 -3.23 -1.92 -19.05
N GLU A 417 -2.25 -1.88 -19.99
CA GLU A 417 -0.96 -1.23 -19.75
C GLU A 417 -1.12 0.29 -19.75
N THR A 418 -0.73 0.95 -18.66
CA THR A 418 -0.77 2.40 -18.50
C THR A 418 0.62 3.04 -18.50
N CYS A 419 1.68 2.23 -18.44
CA CYS A 419 3.04 2.72 -18.53
C CYS A 419 3.39 3.14 -19.96
N VAL A 420 4.25 4.15 -20.06
CA VAL A 420 4.79 4.57 -21.35
C VAL A 420 5.66 3.44 -21.92
N PRO A 421 5.50 3.07 -23.20
CA PRO A 421 6.34 2.06 -23.86
C PRO A 421 7.83 2.44 -23.86
N TRP A 422 8.66 1.56 -24.42
CA TRP A 422 10.09 1.66 -24.70
C TRP A 422 11.06 1.58 -23.50
N GLN A 423 10.63 1.72 -22.29
CA GLN A 423 11.51 1.59 -21.14
C GLN A 423 10.97 0.51 -20.17
N TYR A 424 9.97 0.82 -19.37
CA TYR A 424 9.46 -0.11 -18.35
C TYR A 424 8.48 -1.13 -18.93
N ALA A 425 7.45 -0.67 -19.67
CA ALA A 425 6.42 -1.55 -20.20
C ALA A 425 6.97 -2.62 -21.18
N ASP A 426 8.01 -2.24 -21.96
CA ASP A 426 8.61 -3.15 -22.93
C ASP A 426 9.58 -4.16 -22.27
N HIS A 427 10.28 -3.77 -21.23
CA HIS A 427 11.41 -4.54 -20.70
C HIS A 427 11.17 -5.18 -19.33
N GLN A 428 10.26 -4.66 -18.48
CA GLN A 428 9.92 -5.28 -17.19
C GLN A 428 8.89 -6.40 -17.36
N VAL A 429 9.25 -7.40 -18.12
CA VAL A 429 8.35 -8.52 -18.49
C VAL A 429 8.13 -9.52 -17.36
N HIS A 430 8.95 -9.48 -16.33
CA HIS A 430 8.85 -10.37 -15.17
C HIS A 430 7.51 -10.29 -14.45
N ILE A 431 6.77 -9.17 -14.60
CA ILE A 431 5.43 -9.01 -14.02
C ILE A 431 4.50 -10.16 -14.39
N SER A 432 4.58 -10.69 -15.62
CA SER A 432 3.73 -11.79 -16.08
C SER A 432 3.89 -13.06 -15.24
N ALA A 433 5.12 -13.37 -14.83
CA ALA A 433 5.39 -14.48 -13.92
C ALA A 433 5.20 -14.10 -12.44
N SER A 434 5.46 -12.84 -12.05
CA SER A 434 5.22 -12.38 -10.67
C SER A 434 3.74 -12.47 -10.28
N VAL A 435 2.82 -12.24 -11.22
CA VAL A 435 1.37 -12.51 -11.03
C VAL A 435 1.11 -13.98 -10.71
N VAL A 436 1.79 -14.89 -11.40
CA VAL A 436 1.67 -16.35 -11.16
C VAL A 436 2.28 -16.74 -9.80
N VAL A 437 3.39 -16.10 -9.40
CA VAL A 437 3.97 -16.30 -8.05
C VAL A 437 2.95 -15.90 -6.97
N GLY A 438 2.30 -14.75 -7.11
CA GLY A 438 1.27 -14.31 -6.16
C GLY A 438 0.06 -15.25 -6.11
N LEU A 439 -0.44 -15.67 -7.27
CA LEU A 439 -1.52 -16.66 -7.39
C LEU A 439 -1.14 -17.99 -6.70
N TRP A 440 0.03 -18.53 -7.00
CA TRP A 440 0.47 -19.81 -6.44
C TRP A 440 0.73 -19.71 -4.94
N HIS A 441 1.29 -18.60 -4.47
CA HIS A 441 1.45 -18.33 -3.05
C HIS A 441 0.10 -18.36 -2.32
N TYR A 442 -0.92 -17.71 -2.89
CA TYR A 442 -2.29 -17.75 -2.37
C TYR A 442 -2.83 -19.17 -2.28
N VAL A 443 -2.75 -19.95 -3.36
CA VAL A 443 -3.26 -21.32 -3.42
C VAL A 443 -2.54 -22.23 -2.42
N CYS A 444 -1.21 -22.17 -2.36
CA CYS A 444 -0.43 -23.00 -1.42
C CYS A 444 -0.76 -22.73 0.06
N ALA A 445 -0.99 -21.45 0.40
CA ALA A 445 -1.25 -21.05 1.78
C ALA A 445 -2.70 -21.28 2.22
N THR A 446 -3.65 -21.18 1.30
CA THR A 446 -5.08 -21.29 1.61
C THR A 446 -5.69 -22.66 1.30
N GLY A 447 -5.13 -23.37 0.33
CA GLY A 447 -5.70 -24.62 -0.20
C GLY A 447 -6.92 -24.37 -1.11
N ASP A 448 -7.11 -23.17 -1.67
CA ASP A 448 -8.25 -22.83 -2.55
C ASP A 448 -8.08 -23.47 -3.95
N ILE A 449 -8.26 -24.79 -4.00
CA ILE A 449 -8.15 -25.59 -5.22
C ILE A 449 -9.29 -25.28 -6.20
N ASP A 450 -10.46 -24.92 -5.70
CA ASP A 450 -11.58 -24.53 -6.56
C ASP A 450 -11.22 -23.29 -7.38
N PHE A 451 -10.65 -22.26 -6.75
CA PHE A 451 -10.15 -21.09 -7.48
C PHE A 451 -9.06 -21.46 -8.49
N LEU A 452 -8.14 -22.34 -8.10
CA LEU A 452 -7.08 -22.80 -9.00
C LEU A 452 -7.67 -23.43 -10.27
N PHE A 453 -8.62 -24.35 -10.13
CA PHE A 453 -9.18 -25.07 -11.27
C PHE A 453 -10.15 -24.23 -12.11
N ASP A 454 -10.94 -23.35 -11.47
CA ASP A 454 -11.90 -22.52 -12.20
C ASP A 454 -11.24 -21.37 -12.96
N PHE A 455 -10.10 -20.83 -12.46
CA PHE A 455 -9.49 -19.60 -12.96
C PHE A 455 -7.97 -19.68 -13.09
N GLY A 456 -7.29 -20.22 -12.07
CA GLY A 456 -5.84 -20.16 -11.92
C GLY A 456 -5.09 -20.91 -13.00
N VAL A 457 -5.52 -22.13 -13.35
CA VAL A 457 -4.85 -22.98 -14.38
C VAL A 457 -4.85 -22.28 -15.73
N GLU A 458 -5.96 -21.61 -16.09
CA GLU A 458 -6.03 -20.82 -17.33
C GLU A 458 -4.99 -19.69 -17.34
N MET A 459 -4.88 -18.92 -16.25
CA MET A 459 -3.88 -17.86 -16.14
C MET A 459 -2.46 -18.39 -16.29
N ILE A 460 -2.16 -19.50 -15.61
CA ILE A 460 -0.82 -20.11 -15.58
C ILE A 460 -0.44 -20.64 -16.97
N ILE A 461 -1.36 -21.30 -17.68
CA ILE A 461 -1.12 -21.77 -19.06
C ILE A 461 -0.89 -20.60 -20.01
N GLU A 462 -1.72 -19.58 -19.95
CA GLU A 462 -1.63 -18.43 -20.86
C GLU A 462 -0.33 -17.62 -20.65
N THR A 463 0.11 -17.45 -19.43
CA THR A 463 1.42 -16.84 -19.15
C THR A 463 2.58 -17.74 -19.55
N ALA A 464 2.46 -19.05 -19.38
CA ALA A 464 3.47 -19.99 -19.87
C ALA A 464 3.59 -19.96 -21.40
N ARG A 465 2.50 -19.83 -22.14
CA ARG A 465 2.50 -19.63 -23.61
C ARG A 465 3.28 -18.39 -24.03
N TYR A 466 3.14 -17.30 -23.28
CA TYR A 466 3.93 -16.09 -23.52
C TYR A 466 5.43 -16.39 -23.34
N TRP A 467 5.84 -17.06 -22.27
CA TRP A 467 7.25 -17.39 -22.03
C TRP A 467 7.83 -18.34 -23.08
N VAL A 468 7.04 -19.31 -23.58
CA VAL A 468 7.47 -20.20 -24.68
C VAL A 468 7.90 -19.45 -25.93
N GLU A 469 7.27 -18.32 -26.23
CA GLU A 469 7.60 -17.51 -27.40
C GLU A 469 8.58 -16.37 -27.10
N ARG A 470 8.73 -16.01 -25.79
CA ARG A 470 9.61 -14.91 -25.36
C ARG A 470 11.08 -15.34 -25.21
N VAL A 471 11.35 -16.65 -25.14
CA VAL A 471 12.71 -17.15 -25.06
C VAL A 471 13.34 -17.30 -26.44
N ASP A 472 14.65 -17.07 -26.50
CA ASP A 472 15.46 -17.17 -27.72
C ASP A 472 16.44 -18.33 -27.63
N LYS A 473 16.78 -18.94 -28.78
CA LYS A 473 17.92 -19.85 -28.96
C LYS A 473 19.04 -19.08 -29.62
N LEU A 474 20.19 -19.00 -28.96
CA LEU A 474 21.34 -18.30 -29.49
C LEU A 474 22.33 -19.27 -30.16
N PRO A 475 22.86 -18.93 -31.35
CA PRO A 475 23.89 -19.74 -32.01
C PRO A 475 25.12 -19.93 -31.09
N GLY A 476 25.52 -21.18 -30.88
CA GLY A 476 26.69 -21.51 -30.09
C GLY A 476 26.53 -21.40 -28.55
N LYS A 477 25.34 -21.02 -28.07
CA LYS A 477 25.03 -21.03 -26.63
C LYS A 477 23.99 -22.12 -26.32
N PRO A 478 24.19 -22.96 -25.28
CA PRO A 478 23.21 -23.98 -24.90
C PRO A 478 21.98 -23.33 -24.24
N GLY A 479 20.85 -24.03 -24.29
CA GLY A 479 19.62 -23.65 -23.57
C GLY A 479 18.79 -22.57 -24.24
N TYR A 480 17.99 -21.89 -23.40
CA TYR A 480 17.10 -20.81 -23.79
C TYR A 480 17.48 -19.53 -23.05
N HIS A 481 17.38 -18.41 -23.73
CA HIS A 481 17.81 -17.09 -23.25
C HIS A 481 16.65 -16.11 -23.29
N ILE A 482 16.58 -15.19 -22.34
CA ILE A 482 15.63 -14.07 -22.32
C ILE A 482 16.42 -12.78 -22.51
N LEU A 483 16.28 -12.19 -23.71
CA LEU A 483 17.09 -11.04 -24.14
C LEU A 483 16.33 -9.73 -23.97
N GLY A 484 17.07 -8.63 -23.79
CA GLY A 484 16.52 -7.28 -23.83
C GLY A 484 15.50 -7.00 -22.73
N VAL A 485 15.80 -7.33 -21.49
CA VAL A 485 14.89 -7.17 -20.34
C VAL A 485 15.46 -6.24 -19.28
N MET A 486 14.57 -5.73 -18.45
CA MET A 486 14.87 -5.03 -17.20
C MET A 486 14.32 -5.90 -16.06
N GLY A 487 15.18 -6.24 -15.10
CA GLY A 487 14.78 -6.88 -13.85
C GLY A 487 14.16 -5.88 -12.85
N PRO A 488 13.96 -6.27 -11.60
CA PRO A 488 13.58 -5.36 -10.53
C PRO A 488 14.49 -4.15 -10.38
N ASP A 489 15.79 -4.27 -10.66
CA ASP A 489 16.72 -3.14 -10.69
C ASP A 489 16.53 -2.28 -11.96
N GLU A 490 15.81 -1.19 -11.81
CA GLU A 490 15.50 -0.25 -12.90
C GLU A 490 16.70 0.54 -13.42
N TYR A 491 17.89 0.38 -12.82
CA TYR A 491 19.12 0.99 -13.32
C TYR A 491 19.84 0.13 -14.37
N LYS A 492 19.24 -0.99 -14.74
CA LYS A 492 19.75 -1.88 -15.81
C LYS A 492 18.66 -2.07 -16.87
N PRO A 493 18.44 -1.06 -17.74
CA PRO A 493 17.25 -0.96 -18.59
C PRO A 493 17.16 -2.01 -19.68
N ILE A 494 18.30 -2.52 -20.18
CA ILE A 494 18.34 -3.53 -21.25
C ILE A 494 19.49 -4.49 -20.95
N THR A 495 19.14 -5.63 -20.41
CA THR A 495 20.07 -6.70 -20.07
C THR A 495 19.65 -8.03 -20.69
N ASN A 496 20.55 -8.98 -20.75
CA ASN A 496 20.25 -10.32 -21.21
C ASN A 496 20.33 -11.30 -20.02
N ASN A 497 19.42 -12.26 -19.98
CA ASN A 497 19.37 -13.27 -18.94
C ASN A 497 19.34 -12.67 -17.52
N ASN A 498 18.48 -11.66 -17.29
CA ASN A 498 18.30 -11.16 -15.92
C ASN A 498 17.86 -12.31 -15.00
N ALA A 499 18.57 -12.48 -13.88
CA ALA A 499 18.40 -13.62 -12.98
C ALA A 499 16.97 -13.73 -12.43
N TYR A 500 16.38 -12.63 -11.95
CA TYR A 500 15.02 -12.63 -11.45
C TYR A 500 14.03 -13.03 -12.56
N THR A 501 14.11 -12.39 -13.73
CA THR A 501 13.25 -12.66 -14.87
C THR A 501 13.34 -14.12 -15.32
N ASN A 502 14.55 -14.65 -15.47
CA ASN A 502 14.79 -16.04 -15.88
C ASN A 502 14.23 -17.02 -14.85
N PHE A 503 14.46 -16.76 -13.55
CA PHE A 503 13.99 -17.62 -12.47
C PHE A 503 12.45 -17.69 -12.42
N VAL A 504 11.76 -16.55 -12.44
CA VAL A 504 10.30 -16.55 -12.36
C VAL A 504 9.62 -17.03 -13.65
N ALA A 505 10.26 -16.84 -14.83
CA ALA A 505 9.80 -17.42 -16.08
C ALA A 505 9.89 -18.96 -16.07
N ARG A 506 11.03 -19.49 -15.60
CA ARG A 506 11.21 -20.94 -15.39
C ARG A 506 10.18 -21.47 -14.39
N PHE A 507 10.00 -20.80 -13.25
CA PHE A 507 8.99 -21.15 -12.24
C PHE A 507 7.59 -21.24 -12.86
N ASN A 508 7.17 -20.25 -13.66
CA ASN A 508 5.85 -20.25 -14.31
C ASN A 508 5.68 -21.43 -15.28
N LEU A 509 6.70 -21.75 -16.07
CA LEU A 509 6.66 -22.89 -17.00
C LEU A 509 6.61 -24.24 -16.28
N GLU A 510 7.42 -24.43 -15.22
CA GLU A 510 7.42 -25.63 -14.39
C GLU A 510 6.05 -25.81 -13.70
N LEU A 511 5.53 -24.73 -13.14
CA LEU A 511 4.21 -24.71 -12.49
C LEU A 511 3.08 -25.04 -13.50
N ALA A 512 3.12 -24.47 -14.71
CA ALA A 512 2.13 -24.77 -15.74
C ALA A 512 2.09 -26.28 -16.06
N ALA A 513 3.27 -26.88 -16.24
CA ALA A 513 3.37 -28.30 -16.48
C ALA A 513 2.86 -29.15 -15.30
N GLN A 514 3.09 -28.71 -14.07
CA GLN A 514 2.66 -29.39 -12.86
C GLN A 514 1.13 -29.30 -12.64
N VAL A 515 0.55 -28.09 -12.70
CA VAL A 515 -0.89 -27.91 -12.43
C VAL A 515 -1.77 -28.56 -13.47
N VAL A 516 -1.31 -28.66 -14.71
CA VAL A 516 -1.99 -29.43 -15.77
C VAL A 516 -2.12 -30.91 -15.36
N GLU A 517 -1.04 -31.52 -14.89
CA GLU A 517 -1.09 -32.91 -14.47
C GLU A 517 -1.94 -33.11 -13.20
N ILE A 518 -1.87 -32.20 -12.26
CA ILE A 518 -2.73 -32.20 -11.07
C ILE A 518 -4.21 -32.15 -11.49
N MET A 519 -4.59 -31.18 -12.33
CA MET A 519 -5.98 -31.02 -12.75
C MET A 519 -6.50 -32.22 -13.57
N LYS A 520 -5.66 -32.82 -14.40
CA LYS A 520 -6.02 -34.06 -15.12
C LYS A 520 -6.41 -35.22 -14.19
N VAL A 521 -5.79 -35.28 -13.01
CA VAL A 521 -6.03 -36.35 -12.02
C VAL A 521 -7.20 -36.04 -11.12
N GLU A 522 -7.21 -34.79 -10.59
CA GLU A 522 -8.16 -34.36 -9.55
C GLU A 522 -9.53 -33.96 -10.11
N ASP A 523 -9.59 -33.35 -11.31
CA ASP A 523 -10.83 -32.92 -12.00
C ASP A 523 -10.72 -33.04 -13.53
N PRO A 524 -10.77 -34.30 -14.05
CA PRO A 524 -10.63 -34.56 -15.49
C PRO A 524 -11.70 -33.85 -16.35
N GLU A 525 -12.92 -33.65 -15.81
CA GLU A 525 -14.01 -33.03 -16.56
C GLU A 525 -13.74 -31.52 -16.79
N LYS A 526 -13.33 -30.81 -15.74
CA LYS A 526 -12.91 -29.39 -15.86
C LYS A 526 -11.66 -29.29 -16.76
N PHE A 527 -10.72 -30.23 -16.64
CA PHE A 527 -9.54 -30.23 -17.52
C PHE A 527 -9.93 -30.38 -18.99
N GLU A 528 -10.85 -31.30 -19.34
CA GLU A 528 -11.31 -31.46 -20.72
C GLU A 528 -11.99 -30.17 -21.25
N GLN A 529 -12.81 -29.52 -20.43
CA GLN A 529 -13.45 -28.23 -20.78
C GLN A 529 -12.41 -27.15 -21.05
N LEU A 530 -11.44 -27.01 -20.14
CA LEU A 530 -10.37 -26.00 -20.26
C LEU A 530 -9.49 -26.30 -21.48
N SER A 531 -9.12 -27.55 -21.72
CA SER A 531 -8.31 -27.97 -22.89
C SER A 531 -9.00 -27.65 -24.20
N LYS A 532 -10.32 -27.88 -24.29
CA LYS A 532 -11.12 -27.48 -25.46
C LYS A 532 -11.15 -25.95 -25.63
N LYS A 533 -11.41 -25.21 -24.55
CA LYS A 533 -11.43 -23.75 -24.53
C LYS A 533 -10.11 -23.17 -25.04
N LEU A 534 -8.99 -23.70 -24.59
CA LEU A 534 -7.67 -23.22 -24.91
C LEU A 534 -7.03 -23.88 -26.13
N SER A 535 -7.65 -24.93 -26.71
CA SER A 535 -7.03 -25.80 -27.71
C SER A 535 -5.66 -26.32 -27.23
N PHE A 536 -5.59 -26.72 -25.96
CA PHE A 536 -4.38 -27.17 -25.29
C PHE A 536 -4.07 -28.63 -25.64
N SER A 537 -2.78 -28.96 -25.75
CA SER A 537 -2.32 -30.33 -26.06
C SER A 537 -1.18 -30.78 -25.12
N ASP A 538 -1.00 -32.09 -25.00
CA ASP A 538 0.09 -32.69 -24.22
C ASP A 538 1.48 -32.29 -24.76
N ASP A 539 1.60 -32.13 -26.10
CA ASP A 539 2.85 -31.63 -26.70
C ASP A 539 3.21 -30.22 -26.22
N GLU A 540 2.20 -29.39 -25.96
CA GLU A 540 2.41 -28.06 -25.37
C GLU A 540 2.90 -28.16 -23.93
N ASN A 541 2.35 -29.08 -23.14
CA ASN A 541 2.80 -29.33 -21.77
C ASN A 541 4.26 -29.80 -21.71
N GLU A 542 4.64 -30.69 -22.63
CA GLU A 542 6.03 -31.16 -22.74
C GLU A 542 6.97 -30.01 -23.16
N LYS A 543 6.52 -29.13 -24.03
CA LYS A 543 7.29 -27.94 -24.42
C LYS A 543 7.54 -27.01 -23.24
N PHE A 544 6.58 -26.86 -22.31
CA PHE A 544 6.78 -26.10 -21.08
C PHE A 544 7.94 -26.67 -20.25
N ARG A 545 7.95 -28.00 -20.04
CA ARG A 545 9.03 -28.70 -19.32
C ARG A 545 10.39 -28.52 -20.00
N GLN A 546 10.42 -28.71 -21.32
CA GLN A 546 11.64 -28.61 -22.12
C GLN A 546 12.25 -27.21 -22.02
N ILE A 547 11.45 -26.17 -22.15
CA ILE A 547 11.94 -24.78 -22.11
C ILE A 547 12.37 -24.43 -20.67
N ALA A 548 11.57 -24.77 -19.67
CA ALA A 548 11.90 -24.54 -18.28
C ALA A 548 13.28 -25.13 -17.90
N SER A 549 13.52 -26.39 -18.28
CA SER A 549 14.80 -27.05 -18.00
C SER A 549 16.01 -26.43 -18.71
N GLY A 550 15.76 -25.68 -19.80
CA GLY A 550 16.82 -25.05 -20.58
C GLY A 550 17.06 -23.58 -20.27
N ILE A 551 16.20 -22.92 -19.49
CA ILE A 551 16.44 -21.52 -19.06
C ILE A 551 17.56 -21.48 -18.05
N ALA A 552 18.67 -20.87 -18.41
CA ALA A 552 19.85 -20.71 -17.55
C ALA A 552 19.63 -19.64 -16.47
N LEU A 553 20.08 -19.92 -15.26
CA LEU A 553 20.30 -18.91 -14.25
C LEU A 553 21.79 -18.54 -14.26
N PRO A 554 22.16 -17.27 -14.51
CA PRO A 554 23.57 -16.87 -14.49
C PRO A 554 24.16 -17.09 -13.10
N LYS A 555 25.14 -17.99 -12.98
CA LYS A 555 25.81 -18.33 -11.71
C LYS A 555 27.30 -18.46 -11.91
N ASP A 556 28.05 -18.12 -10.89
CA ASP A 556 29.45 -18.47 -10.74
C ASP A 556 29.58 -19.65 -9.76
N ASP A 557 30.00 -20.81 -10.26
CA ASP A 557 30.11 -22.04 -9.45
C ASP A 557 31.33 -22.00 -8.52
N VAL A 558 32.30 -21.12 -8.75
CA VAL A 558 33.53 -21.01 -7.95
C VAL A 558 33.29 -20.06 -6.77
N ASP A 559 32.80 -18.85 -7.06
CA ASP A 559 32.55 -17.81 -6.06
C ASP A 559 31.13 -17.87 -5.47
N HIS A 560 30.28 -18.76 -5.97
CA HIS A 560 28.88 -18.95 -5.57
C HIS A 560 28.01 -17.69 -5.75
N ILE A 561 28.37 -16.79 -6.66
CA ILE A 561 27.61 -15.57 -6.94
C ILE A 561 26.53 -15.89 -7.98
N VAL A 562 25.30 -15.50 -7.70
CA VAL A 562 24.26 -15.43 -8.71
C VAL A 562 24.36 -14.09 -9.41
N TRP A 563 24.70 -14.10 -10.70
CA TRP A 563 24.83 -12.86 -11.47
C TRP A 563 23.46 -12.26 -11.78
N GLN A 564 23.36 -10.93 -11.67
CA GLN A 564 22.13 -10.19 -11.98
C GLN A 564 21.71 -10.35 -13.45
N CYS A 565 22.68 -10.41 -14.35
CA CYS A 565 22.50 -10.64 -15.79
C CYS A 565 23.79 -11.13 -16.41
N ASP A 566 23.77 -11.49 -17.71
CA ASP A 566 24.97 -11.82 -18.46
C ASP A 566 26.00 -10.70 -18.33
N ASP A 567 27.27 -11.08 -18.12
CA ASP A 567 28.44 -10.20 -18.11
C ASP A 567 28.38 -9.02 -17.11
N PHE A 568 27.54 -9.10 -16.04
CA PHE A 568 27.35 -8.00 -15.09
C PHE A 568 28.67 -7.46 -14.54
N ASP A 569 29.63 -8.35 -14.22
CA ASP A 569 30.91 -7.95 -13.63
C ASP A 569 31.86 -7.25 -14.63
N THR A 570 31.71 -7.51 -15.91
CA THR A 570 32.65 -7.09 -16.93
C THR A 570 32.24 -5.88 -17.75
N ILE A 571 30.93 -5.68 -17.97
CA ILE A 571 30.45 -4.60 -18.87
C ILE A 571 30.03 -3.32 -18.13
N PHE A 572 29.77 -3.38 -16.83
CA PHE A 572 29.36 -2.22 -16.05
C PHE A 572 30.54 -1.57 -15.33
N ALA A 573 30.65 -0.24 -15.44
CA ALA A 573 31.74 0.53 -14.85
C ALA A 573 31.55 0.70 -13.32
N GLU A 574 32.69 0.71 -12.61
CA GLU A 574 32.72 1.09 -11.19
C GLU A 574 32.38 2.57 -11.01
N VAL A 575 31.75 2.89 -9.89
CA VAL A 575 31.43 4.26 -9.47
C VAL A 575 31.76 4.40 -7.98
N ASP A 576 32.48 5.44 -7.63
CA ASP A 576 32.73 5.83 -6.24
C ASP A 576 31.42 6.42 -5.65
N ILE A 577 30.59 5.56 -5.10
CA ILE A 577 29.29 5.95 -4.52
C ILE A 577 29.52 6.85 -3.30
N ASP A 578 30.47 6.50 -2.44
CA ASP A 578 30.74 7.22 -1.19
C ASP A 578 31.29 8.62 -1.45
N GLY A 579 32.20 8.75 -2.40
CA GLY A 579 32.77 10.05 -2.78
C GLY A 579 31.77 10.98 -3.49
N LEU A 580 30.76 10.42 -4.18
CA LEU A 580 29.76 11.21 -4.88
C LEU A 580 28.55 11.59 -4.00
N TRP A 581 28.19 10.77 -3.01
CA TRP A 581 27.00 10.97 -2.20
C TRP A 581 27.26 11.89 -1.02
N GLU A 582 27.33 13.18 -1.27
CA GLU A 582 27.68 14.21 -0.28
C GLU A 582 26.65 14.37 0.83
N ASP A 583 25.35 14.33 0.48
CA ASP A 583 24.23 14.46 1.43
C ASP A 583 23.34 13.19 1.39
N ARG A 584 23.45 12.36 2.41
CA ARG A 584 22.71 11.10 2.56
C ARG A 584 21.21 11.28 2.85
N THR A 585 20.76 12.49 3.13
CA THR A 585 19.33 12.79 3.26
C THR A 585 18.61 12.89 1.91
N ARG A 586 19.38 13.09 0.82
CA ARG A 586 18.91 13.11 -0.58
C ARG A 586 19.11 11.76 -1.23
N LEU A 587 18.25 11.43 -2.21
CA LEU A 587 18.44 10.23 -3.03
C LEU A 587 19.72 10.30 -3.84
N PHE A 588 20.44 9.19 -3.94
CA PHE A 588 21.67 9.12 -4.75
C PHE A 588 21.41 9.48 -6.23
N GLY A 589 20.24 9.19 -6.72
CA GLY A 589 19.79 9.58 -8.06
C GLY A 589 19.93 11.08 -8.38
N SER A 590 20.06 11.94 -7.36
CA SER A 590 20.33 13.38 -7.53
C SER A 590 21.80 13.69 -7.87
N TYR A 591 22.71 12.77 -7.61
CA TYR A 591 24.17 12.97 -7.78
C TYR A 591 24.73 12.32 -9.05
N LEU A 592 23.99 11.43 -9.69
CA LEU A 592 24.44 10.69 -10.84
C LEU A 592 23.36 10.70 -11.94
N SER A 593 23.73 11.08 -13.18
CA SER A 593 22.79 11.08 -14.30
C SER A 593 22.22 9.68 -14.58
N GLN A 594 21.01 9.61 -15.10
CA GLN A 594 20.37 8.35 -15.48
C GLN A 594 21.23 7.56 -16.47
N GLU A 595 21.84 8.22 -17.44
CA GLU A 595 22.73 7.61 -18.43
C GLU A 595 23.92 6.94 -17.74
N ARG A 596 24.58 7.62 -16.80
CA ARG A 596 25.74 7.07 -16.09
C ARG A 596 25.36 5.93 -15.14
N ARG A 597 24.18 5.98 -14.50
CA ARG A 597 23.64 4.86 -13.70
C ARG A 597 23.43 3.62 -14.56
N TYR A 598 22.89 3.77 -15.76
CA TYR A 598 22.58 2.65 -16.66
C TYR A 598 23.80 1.85 -17.13
N ARG A 599 24.96 2.45 -17.20
CA ARG A 599 26.21 1.80 -17.63
C ARG A 599 27.20 1.57 -16.49
N SER A 600 26.77 1.67 -15.25
CA SER A 600 27.59 1.45 -14.05
C SER A 600 27.09 0.27 -13.23
N LYS A 601 27.92 -0.20 -12.28
CA LYS A 601 27.50 -1.22 -11.30
C LYS A 601 26.51 -0.71 -10.25
N VAL A 602 26.20 0.58 -10.22
CA VAL A 602 25.21 1.15 -9.27
C VAL A 602 23.84 0.52 -9.46
N ILE A 603 23.27 0.01 -8.38
CA ILE A 603 21.99 -0.71 -8.32
C ILE A 603 21.01 0.10 -7.49
N LYS A 604 19.79 0.31 -8.02
CA LYS A 604 18.71 0.99 -7.30
C LYS A 604 18.18 0.15 -6.13
N GLN A 605 17.95 -1.13 -6.43
CA GLN A 605 17.49 -2.18 -5.51
C GLN A 605 18.02 -3.52 -6.02
N ALA A 606 18.57 -4.33 -5.13
CA ALA A 606 19.18 -5.59 -5.54
C ALA A 606 18.13 -6.62 -5.97
N ASP A 607 18.00 -6.91 -7.26
CA ASP A 607 17.03 -7.86 -7.79
C ASP A 607 17.37 -9.32 -7.46
N VAL A 608 18.66 -9.66 -7.40
CA VAL A 608 19.12 -10.98 -6.95
C VAL A 608 18.71 -11.24 -5.50
N LEU A 609 18.82 -10.24 -4.60
CA LEU A 609 18.34 -10.39 -3.22
C LEU A 609 16.81 -10.48 -3.15
N ALA A 610 16.09 -9.80 -4.04
CA ALA A 610 14.63 -9.96 -4.14
C ALA A 610 14.25 -11.40 -4.52
N MET A 611 14.93 -11.98 -5.52
CA MET A 611 14.74 -13.37 -5.92
C MET A 611 15.02 -14.34 -4.76
N ILE A 612 16.16 -14.17 -4.08
CA ILE A 612 16.56 -15.00 -2.94
C ILE A 612 15.57 -14.83 -1.77
N GLY A 613 15.09 -13.62 -1.51
CA GLY A 613 14.16 -13.33 -0.43
C GLY A 613 12.78 -13.95 -0.66
N VAL A 614 12.30 -13.95 -1.89
CA VAL A 614 11.02 -14.59 -2.27
C VAL A 614 11.15 -16.13 -2.29
N PHE A 615 12.28 -16.67 -2.76
CA PHE A 615 12.54 -18.09 -2.92
C PHE A 615 13.75 -18.61 -2.13
N PRO A 616 13.81 -18.40 -0.80
CA PRO A 616 14.99 -18.71 -0.01
C PRO A 616 15.36 -20.20 -0.04
N SER A 617 14.40 -21.09 -0.23
CA SER A 617 14.62 -22.55 -0.29
C SER A 617 15.32 -23.00 -1.58
N SER A 618 15.37 -22.16 -2.61
CA SER A 618 15.99 -22.47 -3.91
C SER A 618 17.48 -22.19 -3.96
N PHE A 619 18.05 -21.59 -2.92
CA PHE A 619 19.46 -21.17 -2.89
C PHE A 619 20.18 -21.70 -1.66
N THR A 620 21.43 -22.12 -1.84
CA THR A 620 22.30 -22.55 -0.74
C THR A 620 22.70 -21.35 0.15
N LYS A 621 23.12 -21.62 1.37
CA LYS A 621 23.62 -20.61 2.28
C LYS A 621 24.84 -19.85 1.71
N GLN A 622 25.68 -20.57 0.95
CA GLN A 622 26.86 -19.98 0.28
C GLN A 622 26.46 -19.00 -0.81
N GLU A 623 25.53 -19.38 -1.71
CA GLU A 623 25.03 -18.50 -2.78
C GLU A 623 24.36 -17.23 -2.22
N LYS A 624 23.55 -17.36 -1.16
CA LYS A 624 22.95 -16.23 -0.47
C LYS A 624 23.98 -15.27 0.08
N ALA A 625 25.00 -15.81 0.80
CA ALA A 625 26.03 -15.00 1.45
C ALA A 625 26.97 -14.35 0.44
N ALA A 626 27.38 -15.09 -0.60
CA ALA A 626 28.25 -14.57 -1.65
C ALA A 626 27.56 -13.47 -2.46
N SER A 627 26.34 -13.71 -2.93
CA SER A 627 25.55 -12.73 -3.67
C SER A 627 25.28 -11.48 -2.84
N PHE A 628 24.89 -11.63 -1.56
CA PHE A 628 24.65 -10.48 -0.68
C PHE A 628 25.91 -9.61 -0.56
N LYS A 629 27.06 -10.20 -0.23
CA LYS A 629 28.32 -9.48 -0.07
C LYS A 629 28.78 -8.81 -1.35
N TYR A 630 28.52 -9.41 -2.50
CA TYR A 630 28.90 -8.86 -3.79
C TYR A 630 28.06 -7.60 -4.14
N TYR A 631 26.72 -7.67 -3.97
CA TYR A 631 25.85 -6.59 -4.42
C TYR A 631 25.69 -5.44 -3.43
N GLU A 632 25.89 -5.67 -2.13
CA GLU A 632 25.69 -4.66 -1.09
C GLU A 632 26.46 -3.35 -1.32
N PRO A 633 27.76 -3.36 -1.71
CA PRO A 633 28.50 -2.13 -1.96
C PRO A 633 27.99 -1.29 -3.14
N TYR A 634 27.28 -1.92 -4.07
CA TYR A 634 26.75 -1.24 -5.26
C TYR A 634 25.30 -0.80 -5.11
N THR A 635 24.61 -1.27 -4.08
CA THR A 635 23.17 -1.04 -3.89
C THR A 635 22.95 0.22 -3.06
N ILE A 636 22.39 1.25 -3.68
CA ILE A 636 22.15 2.55 -3.03
C ILE A 636 20.83 2.61 -2.25
N HIS A 637 19.98 1.63 -2.38
CA HIS A 637 18.68 1.55 -1.69
C HIS A 637 17.78 2.78 -1.90
N ASP A 638 17.77 3.36 -3.09
CA ASP A 638 16.90 4.48 -3.45
C ASP A 638 15.41 4.05 -3.57
N SER A 639 15.16 2.75 -3.65
CA SER A 639 13.80 2.18 -3.71
C SER A 639 13.28 1.83 -2.32
N SER A 640 12.00 2.13 -2.06
CA SER A 640 11.29 1.69 -0.86
C SER A 640 11.17 0.16 -0.73
N ASN A 641 11.32 -0.58 -1.84
CA ASN A 641 11.21 -2.05 -1.88
C ASN A 641 12.49 -2.75 -1.39
N SER A 642 13.61 -2.03 -1.32
CA SER A 642 14.93 -2.63 -1.15
C SER A 642 15.16 -3.25 0.24
N MET A 643 14.66 -2.61 1.30
CA MET A 643 14.93 -3.03 2.68
C MET A 643 14.30 -4.36 3.04
N THR A 644 13.14 -4.70 2.46
CA THR A 644 12.42 -5.93 2.77
C THR A 644 13.27 -7.17 2.51
N HIS A 645 13.73 -7.35 1.29
CA HIS A 645 14.50 -8.54 0.92
C HIS A 645 15.94 -8.51 1.46
N ARG A 646 16.54 -7.32 1.60
CA ARG A 646 17.82 -7.15 2.30
C ARG A 646 17.75 -7.71 3.72
N GLN A 647 16.73 -7.34 4.48
CA GLN A 647 16.49 -7.82 5.84
C GLN A 647 16.22 -9.33 5.87
N MET A 648 15.30 -9.82 5.02
CA MET A 648 14.92 -11.23 4.99
C MET A 648 16.10 -12.15 4.66
N VAL A 649 16.96 -11.76 3.70
CA VAL A 649 18.16 -12.52 3.36
C VAL A 649 19.19 -12.48 4.49
N ALA A 650 19.41 -11.31 5.11
CA ALA A 650 20.28 -11.18 6.27
C ALA A 650 19.82 -12.04 7.44
N ALA A 651 18.52 -12.02 7.75
CA ALA A 651 17.93 -12.86 8.79
C ALA A 651 18.07 -14.36 8.48
N ASN A 652 17.82 -14.77 7.25
CA ASN A 652 17.98 -16.18 6.80
C ASN A 652 19.45 -16.65 6.91
N LEU A 653 20.42 -15.74 6.81
CA LEU A 653 21.84 -16.02 7.02
C LEU A 653 22.26 -15.99 8.50
N GLY A 654 21.39 -15.53 9.41
CA GLY A 654 21.69 -15.34 10.83
C GLY A 654 22.44 -14.04 11.12
N TRP A 655 22.45 -13.07 10.23
CA TRP A 655 23.14 -11.77 10.39
C TRP A 655 22.23 -10.77 11.10
N LYS A 656 22.10 -10.92 12.42
CA LYS A 656 21.13 -10.24 13.28
C LYS A 656 21.22 -8.72 13.22
N GLU A 657 22.44 -8.17 13.33
CA GLU A 657 22.69 -6.72 13.35
C GLU A 657 22.29 -6.08 12.00
N LEU A 658 22.65 -6.74 10.91
CA LEU A 658 22.33 -6.25 9.57
C LEU A 658 20.83 -6.34 9.28
N ALA A 659 20.17 -7.37 9.79
CA ALA A 659 18.71 -7.50 9.72
C ALA A 659 18.02 -6.38 10.52
N TYR A 660 18.52 -6.05 11.73
CA TYR A 660 17.99 -4.95 12.53
C TYR A 660 18.24 -3.58 11.91
N GLU A 661 19.44 -3.33 11.38
CA GLU A 661 19.74 -2.09 10.64
C GLU A 661 18.77 -1.90 9.46
N SER A 662 18.49 -2.95 8.69
CA SER A 662 17.55 -2.91 7.57
C SER A 662 16.12 -2.60 8.02
N TRP A 663 15.71 -3.11 9.19
CA TRP A 663 14.44 -2.81 9.82
C TRP A 663 14.31 -1.33 10.18
N LEU A 664 15.32 -0.74 10.83
CA LEU A 664 15.31 0.68 11.17
C LEU A 664 15.22 1.57 9.92
N ARG A 665 15.98 1.21 8.87
CA ARG A 665 15.88 1.93 7.57
C ARG A 665 14.50 1.80 6.92
N ALA A 666 13.81 0.67 7.08
CA ALA A 666 12.44 0.52 6.59
C ALA A 666 11.47 1.43 7.34
N ILE A 667 11.65 1.61 8.66
CA ILE A 667 10.88 2.58 9.47
C ILE A 667 11.10 4.01 8.94
N ASP A 668 12.33 4.39 8.62
CA ASP A 668 12.67 5.74 8.18
C ASP A 668 11.99 6.16 6.87
N ILE A 669 11.63 5.23 6.01
CA ILE A 669 11.01 5.54 4.71
C ILE A 669 9.72 6.33 4.90
N ASP A 670 8.87 5.93 5.87
CA ASP A 670 7.56 6.55 6.08
C ASP A 670 7.38 7.19 7.47
N PHE A 671 8.06 6.70 8.50
CA PHE A 671 7.77 7.03 9.91
C PHE A 671 8.97 7.62 10.66
N GLY A 672 10.13 7.79 10.03
CA GLY A 672 11.35 8.28 10.66
C GLY A 672 11.49 9.80 10.65
N SER A 673 12.68 10.27 11.01
CA SER A 673 12.99 11.69 11.15
C SER A 673 13.07 12.46 9.84
N PHE A 674 13.39 11.78 8.73
CA PHE A 674 13.48 12.34 7.38
C PHE A 674 12.59 11.56 6.41
N PRO A 675 11.27 11.57 6.63
CA PRO A 675 10.35 10.72 5.88
C PRO A 675 10.20 11.19 4.43
N ARG A 676 10.05 10.22 3.52
CA ARG A 676 9.83 10.46 2.09
C ARG A 676 8.35 10.36 1.70
N SER A 677 7.44 10.60 2.65
CA SER A 677 6.00 10.35 2.52
C SER A 677 5.14 11.58 2.25
N SER A 678 5.73 12.75 2.00
CA SER A 678 4.97 13.97 1.61
C SER A 678 4.09 13.72 0.37
N GLU A 679 4.57 12.89 -0.56
CA GLU A 679 3.86 12.45 -1.77
C GLU A 679 3.17 11.08 -1.61
N GLY A 680 2.69 10.76 -0.42
CA GLY A 680 2.03 9.51 -0.08
C GLY A 680 2.96 8.44 0.48
N LEU A 681 2.35 7.49 1.18
CA LEU A 681 3.04 6.36 1.82
C LEU A 681 3.57 5.35 0.80
N HIS A 682 4.54 4.54 1.22
CA HIS A 682 5.15 3.49 0.40
C HIS A 682 4.60 2.12 0.76
N TYR A 683 3.53 1.68 0.09
CA TYR A 683 2.79 0.47 0.47
C TYR A 683 3.57 -0.83 0.25
N ALA A 684 4.52 -0.87 -0.68
CA ALA A 684 5.44 -2.01 -0.78
C ALA A 684 6.34 -2.12 0.45
N ASN A 685 6.86 -0.99 0.97
CA ASN A 685 7.59 -0.97 2.25
C ASN A 685 6.68 -1.38 3.42
N ILE A 686 5.45 -0.84 3.49
CA ILE A 686 4.47 -1.14 4.53
C ILE A 686 4.15 -2.64 4.58
N GLY A 687 3.85 -3.27 3.45
CA GLY A 687 3.66 -4.72 3.38
C GLY A 687 4.94 -5.50 3.65
N GLY A 688 6.07 -4.96 3.20
CA GLY A 688 7.41 -5.49 3.45
C GLY A 688 7.80 -5.47 4.93
N MET A 689 7.38 -4.47 5.70
CA MET A 689 7.61 -4.42 7.15
C MET A 689 6.95 -5.61 7.88
N TRP A 690 5.75 -6.01 7.46
CA TRP A 690 5.14 -7.24 7.96
C TRP A 690 6.00 -8.47 7.63
N GLN A 691 6.50 -8.58 6.41
CA GLN A 691 7.38 -9.69 6.00
C GLN A 691 8.69 -9.68 6.81
N GLN A 692 9.30 -8.52 7.03
CA GLN A 692 10.51 -8.40 7.84
C GLN A 692 10.30 -8.91 9.27
N VAL A 693 9.14 -8.62 9.88
CA VAL A 693 8.84 -9.08 11.24
C VAL A 693 8.48 -10.57 11.27
N VAL A 694 7.58 -11.01 10.40
CA VAL A 694 7.03 -12.38 10.45
C VAL A 694 7.96 -13.39 9.75
N MET A 695 8.43 -13.06 8.54
CA MET A 695 9.28 -13.97 7.76
C MET A 695 10.77 -13.78 8.07
N GLY A 696 11.20 -12.54 8.32
CA GLY A 696 12.58 -12.23 8.67
C GLY A 696 12.90 -12.58 10.13
N PHE A 697 12.50 -11.76 11.08
CA PHE A 697 12.80 -11.99 12.50
C PHE A 697 12.10 -13.24 13.06
N GLY A 698 10.81 -13.42 12.74
CA GLY A 698 10.03 -14.58 13.13
C GLY A 698 10.44 -15.87 12.44
N GLY A 699 11.17 -15.78 11.33
CA GLY A 699 11.70 -16.90 10.57
C GLY A 699 10.64 -17.79 9.93
N PHE A 700 9.42 -17.29 9.72
CA PHE A 700 8.37 -18.04 9.07
C PHE A 700 8.70 -18.27 7.57
N ILE A 701 8.75 -19.52 7.17
CA ILE A 701 8.94 -19.92 5.77
C ILE A 701 7.56 -19.99 5.10
N SER A 702 7.35 -19.18 4.08
CA SER A 702 6.07 -19.10 3.38
C SER A 702 5.64 -20.39 2.70
N ALA A 703 4.35 -20.57 2.48
CA ALA A 703 3.79 -21.71 1.77
C ALA A 703 4.27 -21.85 0.31
N LEU A 704 4.78 -20.77 -0.27
CA LEU A 704 5.45 -20.78 -1.58
C LEU A 704 6.76 -21.62 -1.55
N ASN A 705 7.42 -21.69 -0.39
CA ASN A 705 8.73 -22.32 -0.19
C ASN A 705 8.68 -23.63 0.60
N SER A 706 7.54 -23.96 1.23
CA SER A 706 7.36 -25.15 2.03
C SER A 706 5.88 -25.53 2.10
N ASP A 707 5.57 -26.80 1.94
CA ASP A 707 4.23 -27.38 2.17
C ASP A 707 3.93 -27.59 3.66
N ARG A 708 4.94 -27.43 4.52
CA ARG A 708 4.88 -27.54 5.98
C ARG A 708 5.04 -26.18 6.63
N LEU A 709 4.50 -26.03 7.82
CA LEU A 709 4.68 -24.86 8.64
C LEU A 709 6.07 -24.91 9.31
N VAL A 710 6.98 -24.06 8.82
CA VAL A 710 8.39 -24.07 9.22
C VAL A 710 8.79 -22.70 9.75
N PHE A 711 9.55 -22.71 10.84
CA PHE A 711 10.15 -21.51 11.45
C PHE A 711 11.65 -21.67 11.65
N SER A 712 12.40 -20.61 11.32
CA SER A 712 13.83 -20.46 11.56
C SER A 712 14.10 -19.03 12.07
N PRO A 713 13.77 -18.74 13.34
CA PRO A 713 13.81 -17.37 13.86
C PRO A 713 15.21 -16.76 13.89
N CYS A 714 15.27 -15.43 13.73
CA CYS A 714 16.51 -14.65 13.80
C CYS A 714 16.24 -13.32 14.52
N LEU A 715 16.05 -13.40 15.86
CA LEU A 715 15.85 -12.20 16.67
C LEU A 715 17.18 -11.47 16.90
N PRO A 716 17.27 -10.15 16.62
CA PRO A 716 18.38 -9.32 17.04
C PRO A 716 18.35 -9.09 18.57
N GLU A 717 19.48 -8.69 19.15
CA GLU A 717 19.58 -8.49 20.60
C GLU A 717 18.60 -7.43 21.14
N GLN A 718 18.24 -6.46 20.33
CA GLN A 718 17.31 -5.39 20.68
C GLN A 718 15.86 -5.86 20.79
N ILE A 719 15.50 -7.01 20.20
CA ILE A 719 14.13 -7.53 20.20
C ILE A 719 14.05 -8.77 21.10
N GLN A 720 13.34 -8.66 22.22
CA GLN A 720 13.20 -9.72 23.22
C GLN A 720 12.08 -10.70 22.84
N LEU A 721 11.02 -10.20 22.22
CA LEU A 721 9.83 -10.98 21.88
C LEU A 721 9.10 -10.39 20.70
N ILE A 722 8.61 -11.29 19.82
CA ILE A 722 7.63 -10.97 18.77
C ILE A 722 6.46 -11.93 18.92
N LYS A 723 5.22 -11.40 18.89
CA LYS A 723 4.01 -12.21 18.86
C LYS A 723 3.10 -11.76 17.74
N PHE A 724 2.68 -12.69 16.88
CA PHE A 724 1.86 -12.40 15.71
C PHE A 724 0.83 -13.51 15.43
N PRO A 725 -0.34 -13.16 14.82
CA PRO A 725 -1.31 -14.13 14.32
C PRO A 725 -0.88 -14.66 12.95
N LEU A 726 -1.29 -15.87 12.62
CA LEU A 726 -1.02 -16.52 11.34
C LEU A 726 -2.20 -17.40 10.93
N GLN A 727 -2.63 -17.30 9.67
CA GLN A 727 -3.56 -18.24 9.04
C GLN A 727 -2.75 -19.23 8.18
N TRP A 728 -3.01 -20.52 8.34
CA TRP A 728 -2.32 -21.57 7.59
C TRP A 728 -3.30 -22.67 7.19
N LYS A 729 -3.61 -22.78 5.88
CA LYS A 729 -4.52 -23.81 5.33
C LYS A 729 -5.83 -23.93 6.14
N GLY A 730 -6.46 -22.78 6.41
CA GLY A 730 -7.71 -22.70 7.16
C GLY A 730 -7.58 -22.76 8.69
N GLN A 731 -6.38 -22.93 9.22
CA GLN A 731 -6.13 -22.94 10.67
C GLN A 731 -5.62 -21.59 11.16
N SER A 732 -6.09 -21.17 12.35
CA SER A 732 -5.69 -19.92 13.01
C SER A 732 -4.69 -20.20 14.11
N LEU A 733 -3.56 -19.52 14.07
CA LEU A 733 -2.46 -19.69 15.01
C LEU A 733 -2.05 -18.36 15.64
N TRP A 734 -1.56 -18.43 16.87
CA TRP A 734 -0.71 -17.37 17.44
C TRP A 734 0.70 -17.91 17.62
N VAL A 735 1.66 -17.15 17.16
CA VAL A 735 3.08 -17.48 17.22
C VAL A 735 3.78 -16.46 18.09
N THR A 736 4.51 -16.93 19.11
CA THR A 736 5.36 -16.08 19.95
C THR A 736 6.80 -16.55 19.83
N VAL A 737 7.66 -15.70 19.33
CA VAL A 737 9.11 -15.93 19.17
C VAL A 737 9.84 -15.21 20.27
N LYS A 738 10.69 -15.92 21.02
CA LYS A 738 11.65 -15.42 22.00
C LYS A 738 13.07 -15.76 21.52
N THR A 739 14.07 -15.38 22.27
CA THR A 739 15.49 -15.56 21.88
C THR A 739 15.88 -17.01 21.58
N ASP A 740 15.29 -17.97 22.29
CA ASP A 740 15.65 -19.40 22.26
C ASP A 740 14.45 -20.34 22.15
N SER A 741 13.23 -19.82 22.11
CA SER A 741 12.03 -20.64 22.04
C SER A 741 10.92 -20.03 21.20
N LEU A 742 10.09 -20.90 20.66
CA LEU A 742 8.93 -20.62 19.83
C LEU A 742 7.69 -21.21 20.49
N LEU A 743 6.77 -20.38 20.95
CA LEU A 743 5.47 -20.83 21.47
C LEU A 743 4.41 -20.69 20.36
N ILE A 744 3.77 -21.82 20.03
CA ILE A 744 2.70 -21.87 19.06
C ILE A 744 1.40 -22.24 19.76
N GLU A 745 0.39 -21.41 19.59
CA GLU A 745 -0.97 -21.61 20.06
C GLU A 745 -1.88 -21.90 18.87
N ASN A 746 -2.43 -23.12 18.81
CA ASN A 746 -3.39 -23.50 17.80
C ASN A 746 -4.81 -23.11 18.26
N CYS A 747 -5.42 -22.13 17.61
CA CYS A 747 -6.76 -21.65 17.92
C CYS A 747 -7.88 -22.40 17.18
N SER A 748 -7.51 -23.38 16.34
CA SER A 748 -8.44 -24.21 15.56
C SER A 748 -8.69 -25.56 16.23
N SER A 749 -9.59 -26.40 15.69
CA SER A 749 -9.94 -27.70 16.23
C SER A 749 -8.98 -28.81 15.82
N GLU A 750 -8.41 -28.72 14.62
CA GLU A 750 -7.55 -29.74 14.05
C GLU A 750 -6.08 -29.54 14.46
N PRO A 751 -5.30 -30.61 14.61
CA PRO A 751 -3.88 -30.49 14.92
C PRO A 751 -3.11 -29.89 13.72
N VAL A 752 -1.96 -29.26 14.01
CA VAL A 752 -1.04 -28.75 13.00
C VAL A 752 0.39 -29.19 13.30
N ASP A 753 1.10 -29.62 12.25
CA ASP A 753 2.52 -29.95 12.34
C ASP A 753 3.37 -28.70 12.11
N VAL A 754 4.27 -28.42 13.03
CA VAL A 754 5.18 -27.27 13.01
C VAL A 754 6.61 -27.74 13.12
N THR A 755 7.46 -27.30 12.21
CA THR A 755 8.90 -27.53 12.28
C THR A 755 9.60 -26.28 12.81
N ALA A 756 10.38 -26.44 13.88
CA ALA A 756 11.25 -25.41 14.42
C ALA A 756 12.69 -25.93 14.48
N GLY A 757 13.62 -25.23 13.85
CA GLY A 757 14.98 -25.75 13.67
C GLY A 757 14.98 -27.10 12.93
N SER A 758 15.44 -28.15 13.60
CA SER A 758 15.50 -29.52 13.05
C SER A 758 14.38 -30.46 13.51
N GLN A 759 13.48 -29.99 14.39
CA GLN A 759 12.46 -30.83 15.04
C GLN A 759 11.06 -30.46 14.55
N THR A 760 10.20 -31.48 14.45
CA THR A 760 8.78 -31.31 14.14
C THR A 760 7.94 -31.62 15.37
N TYR A 761 7.01 -30.74 15.66
CA TYR A 761 6.08 -30.78 16.80
C TYR A 761 4.65 -30.86 16.28
N VAL A 762 3.82 -31.68 16.89
CA VAL A 762 2.37 -31.68 16.67
C VAL A 762 1.74 -30.72 17.67
N VAL A 763 1.03 -29.71 17.20
CA VAL A 763 0.28 -28.77 18.04
C VAL A 763 -1.19 -29.14 17.98
N PRO A 764 -1.76 -29.80 19.03
CA PRO A 764 -3.15 -30.20 19.00
C PRO A 764 -4.11 -29.00 18.94
N GLY A 765 -5.31 -29.22 18.41
CA GLY A 765 -6.35 -28.18 18.38
C GLY A 765 -6.65 -27.62 19.77
N GLY A 766 -6.74 -26.29 19.89
CA GLY A 766 -6.98 -25.59 21.13
C GLY A 766 -5.84 -25.61 22.15
N GLN A 767 -4.66 -26.10 21.79
CA GLN A 767 -3.52 -26.22 22.70
C GLN A 767 -2.32 -25.34 22.29
N LYS A 768 -1.34 -25.28 23.20
CA LYS A 768 -0.07 -24.60 23.01
C LYS A 768 1.09 -25.57 23.11
N VAL A 769 2.08 -25.37 22.27
CA VAL A 769 3.35 -26.12 22.32
C VAL A 769 4.50 -25.14 22.26
N GLU A 770 5.45 -25.30 23.18
CA GLU A 770 6.72 -24.57 23.15
C GLU A 770 7.79 -25.45 22.51
N ALA A 771 8.44 -24.93 21.48
CA ALA A 771 9.50 -25.57 20.73
C ALA A 771 10.82 -24.80 20.93
N GLU A 772 11.91 -25.53 21.09
CA GLU A 772 13.27 -24.96 21.08
C GLU A 772 13.80 -24.94 19.63
N TYR A 773 14.67 -23.95 19.28
CA TYR A 773 15.22 -23.83 17.93
C TYR A 773 16.70 -23.39 17.90
#